data_065e287221fe9bfb4ec6d717b6c00541
#
_entry.id   065e287221fe9bfb4ec6d717b6c00541
#
_cell.length_a   1.000
_cell.length_b   1.000
_cell.length_c   1.000
_cell.angle_alpha   90.00
_cell.angle_beta   90.00
_cell.angle_gamma   90.00
#
_symmetry.space_group_name_H-M   'P 1'
#
loop_
_entity.id
_entity.type
_entity.pdbx_description
1 polymer ?
#
loop_
_entity_poly.entity_id
_entity_poly.type
_entity_poly.pdbx_seq_one_letter_code
_entity_poly.pdbx_strand_id
1 'polypeptide(L)'
;MANGQYQPILKSLVFFWTDEKNTRINDLHTFTGEFFRKAAITEMIHKYMVIKTTEPVLMVMRPYQIYAVKAARKRVLEANRDGYVFACTGSGKTLTSFKLAQLLRNESSIDLVVFLIDRKDLDDQTVEEYNSFEKDCVDNTDSTYVLINRLKSSETEMIVTTIQKMANAVKNPKYADVMDTYKEKKVVFIIDECHRSQFGKMHGQIQKHFQNANYIGFTGTPIFEKNKGADGRTTADVFYAGEQMDSCLHRYMIKDAIADGNVLRFSVEYQRTIFARNLAMKGIDPKQLDDPEYCKRHKIDLNELYHDEERIHKIAEHIIEHHEQHVHPQGKDVYTSLFAVDSIQTLGKYYDEFRKLNEDLSEEKRLKVAAIFSYQANEDMDDGADEHSQELLERCMKQYNEMYETTFDLDTFDSYRKDIANRLKQKDLPQIDILLVVNMFLTGFDAKPLSTLYLDKNLIWHSLVQAYSRTNRVDKATKQFGQIVSYRNIKKWQDDALTLFSGDGDPNEYLLENYEYYLNQWMNQEPVLRKVTEDVEAAGQLKSEDEIRMFIIAFRSMAKTLATLKTFSKFDWSDLGVVLDEDEYEGYKSWYLYYKDQTMNPDPPVPVPVDVDFDIELVRTDRINVVYILNLLKNAKKESKTEEEKQQDVDLILREIERSDNELLRLKKDVMKEFILTKFYDLPEDADVMEAFTQFEKEQMQADMETFAYEQQIDYNVISDLFSVYVFSGSISDDEIRTKLAGYKLGLLKMTKLTKAIKTFVHDTYQKYKAEGE
;
A
#
# COMPACT_ATOMS: atom_id res chain seq x y z
N MET A 1 16.89 -24.32 4.16
CA MET A 1 17.07 -24.77 2.77
C MET A 1 15.81 -25.53 2.39
N ALA A 2 14.97 -24.95 1.57
CA ALA A 2 13.90 -25.69 0.94
C ALA A 2 14.52 -26.73 0.01
N ASN A 3 13.96 -27.91 -0.08
CA ASN A 3 14.46 -29.13 -0.75
C ASN A 3 14.84 -28.98 -2.25
N GLY A 4 15.56 -27.95 -2.64
CA GLY A 4 16.00 -27.71 -4.02
C GLY A 4 14.91 -27.22 -4.99
N GLN A 5 13.65 -27.14 -4.56
CA GLN A 5 12.58 -26.55 -5.37
C GLN A 5 12.40 -25.08 -5.00
N TYR A 6 12.61 -24.20 -5.97
CA TYR A 6 12.30 -22.78 -5.87
C TYR A 6 10.78 -22.62 -5.73
N GLN A 7 10.32 -22.08 -4.61
CA GLN A 7 8.94 -21.69 -4.43
C GLN A 7 8.86 -20.16 -4.47
N PRO A 8 8.10 -19.55 -5.39
CA PRO A 8 7.98 -18.10 -5.51
C PRO A 8 7.56 -17.42 -4.20
N ILE A 9 6.73 -18.07 -3.39
CA ILE A 9 6.30 -17.59 -2.08
C ILE A 9 7.45 -17.39 -1.09
N LEU A 10 8.58 -18.08 -1.28
CA LEU A 10 9.75 -17.94 -0.42
C LEU A 10 10.71 -16.84 -0.88
N LYS A 11 10.49 -16.23 -2.05
CA LYS A 11 11.35 -15.16 -2.59
C LYS A 11 11.43 -13.97 -1.65
N SER A 12 10.33 -13.61 -1.02
CA SER A 12 10.25 -12.50 -0.04
C SER A 12 11.02 -12.79 1.27
N LEU A 13 11.34 -14.06 1.54
CA LEU A 13 12.10 -14.50 2.71
C LEU A 13 13.59 -14.61 2.44
N VAL A 14 14.02 -14.48 1.17
CA VAL A 14 15.41 -14.57 0.76
C VAL A 14 16.01 -13.18 0.65
N PHE A 15 17.17 -12.97 1.25
CA PHE A 15 17.90 -11.71 1.15
C PHE A 15 19.39 -11.97 0.91
N PHE A 16 20.05 -10.97 0.33
CA PHE A 16 21.48 -11.03 0.04
C PHE A 16 22.30 -10.82 1.32
N TRP A 17 23.43 -11.54 1.41
CA TRP A 17 24.45 -11.20 2.38
C TRP A 17 25.24 -9.98 1.89
N THR A 18 25.60 -9.08 2.79
CA THR A 18 26.31 -7.83 2.47
C THR A 18 27.51 -7.63 3.37
N ASP A 19 28.39 -6.73 2.99
CA ASP A 19 29.42 -6.18 3.86
C ASP A 19 28.85 -5.07 4.80
N GLU A 20 29.70 -4.45 5.62
CA GLU A 20 29.33 -3.36 6.55
C GLU A 20 28.86 -2.09 5.84
N LYS A 21 29.11 -1.94 4.54
CA LYS A 21 28.68 -0.81 3.69
C LYS A 21 27.46 -1.11 2.85
N ASN A 22 26.75 -2.21 3.14
CA ASN A 22 25.59 -2.73 2.41
C ASN A 22 25.90 -3.19 0.98
N THR A 23 27.17 -3.41 0.62
CA THR A 23 27.55 -3.96 -0.69
C THR A 23 27.28 -5.45 -0.73
N ARG A 24 26.53 -5.91 -1.74
CA ARG A 24 26.18 -7.34 -1.87
C ARG A 24 27.38 -8.20 -2.15
N ILE A 25 27.49 -9.31 -1.46
CA ILE A 25 28.52 -10.34 -1.68
C ILE A 25 27.94 -11.40 -2.62
N ASN A 26 28.21 -11.26 -3.91
CA ASN A 26 27.71 -12.15 -4.95
C ASN A 26 28.67 -13.32 -5.26
N ASP A 27 29.93 -13.24 -4.83
CA ASP A 27 30.90 -14.32 -5.01
C ASP A 27 30.64 -15.44 -4.00
N LEU A 28 30.46 -16.66 -4.51
CA LEU A 28 30.14 -17.84 -3.70
C LEU A 28 31.26 -18.19 -2.72
N HIS A 29 32.52 -18.04 -3.12
CA HIS A 29 33.68 -18.42 -2.26
C HIS A 29 33.80 -17.40 -1.12
N THR A 30 33.66 -16.13 -1.39
CA THR A 30 33.66 -15.06 -0.37
C THR A 30 32.49 -15.28 0.60
N PHE A 31 31.27 -15.48 0.09
CA PHE A 31 30.10 -15.74 0.92
C PHE A 31 30.29 -16.97 1.81
N THR A 32 30.74 -18.10 1.26
CA THR A 32 30.93 -19.33 2.04
C THR A 32 32.05 -19.18 3.06
N GLY A 33 33.13 -18.47 2.70
CA GLY A 33 34.26 -18.19 3.58
C GLY A 33 33.90 -17.28 4.75
N GLU A 34 32.93 -16.39 4.61
CA GLU A 34 32.44 -15.50 5.67
C GLU A 34 31.31 -16.10 6.48
N PHE A 35 30.25 -16.53 5.80
CA PHE A 35 28.99 -16.93 6.44
C PHE A 35 29.02 -18.35 7.01
N PHE A 36 29.57 -19.33 6.25
CA PHE A 36 29.56 -20.74 6.68
C PHE A 36 30.68 -21.12 7.65
N ARG A 37 31.44 -20.18 8.16
CA ARG A 37 32.33 -20.47 9.30
C ARG A 37 31.52 -20.86 10.53
N LYS A 38 31.95 -21.91 11.23
CA LYS A 38 31.28 -22.40 12.44
C LYS A 38 30.99 -21.26 13.43
N ALA A 39 31.95 -20.35 13.65
CA ALA A 39 31.81 -19.23 14.55
C ALA A 39 30.71 -18.24 14.08
N ALA A 40 30.66 -17.93 12.77
CA ALA A 40 29.66 -17.01 12.20
C ALA A 40 28.24 -17.57 12.30
N ILE A 41 28.04 -18.85 11.95
CA ILE A 41 26.74 -19.53 12.09
C ILE A 41 26.31 -19.60 13.56
N THR A 42 27.25 -19.96 14.46
CA THR A 42 26.94 -20.00 15.89
C THR A 42 26.53 -18.61 16.42
N GLU A 43 27.28 -17.58 16.04
CA GLU A 43 26.95 -16.21 16.41
C GLU A 43 25.58 -15.80 15.86
N MET A 44 25.27 -16.14 14.60
CA MET A 44 23.97 -15.89 13.97
C MET A 44 22.82 -16.49 14.78
N ILE A 45 22.93 -17.77 15.10
CA ILE A 45 21.88 -18.51 15.82
C ILE A 45 21.69 -17.94 17.22
N HIS A 46 22.78 -17.69 17.95
CA HIS A 46 22.69 -17.28 19.35
C HIS A 46 22.38 -15.79 19.54
N LYS A 47 22.85 -14.92 18.65
CA LYS A 47 22.77 -13.45 18.85
C LYS A 47 21.81 -12.75 17.91
N TYR A 48 21.56 -13.29 16.68
CA TYR A 48 20.86 -12.54 15.63
C TYR A 48 19.59 -13.21 15.12
N MET A 49 19.05 -14.12 15.92
CA MET A 49 17.69 -14.64 15.74
C MET A 49 16.78 -14.10 16.85
N VAL A 50 15.52 -13.83 16.51
CA VAL A 50 14.49 -13.36 17.43
C VAL A 50 13.24 -14.22 17.22
N ILE A 51 12.69 -14.73 18.31
CA ILE A 51 11.40 -15.44 18.28
C ILE A 51 10.31 -14.41 18.53
N LYS A 52 9.34 -14.33 17.61
CA LYS A 52 8.12 -13.55 17.82
C LYS A 52 7.16 -14.40 18.66
N THR A 53 6.90 -13.99 19.90
CA THR A 53 6.13 -14.82 20.87
C THR A 53 4.63 -14.82 20.62
N THR A 54 4.08 -13.76 19.99
CA THR A 54 2.67 -13.65 19.64
C THR A 54 2.28 -14.49 18.43
N GLU A 55 3.23 -14.72 17.53
CA GLU A 55 3.13 -15.60 16.37
C GLU A 55 4.36 -16.50 16.39
N PRO A 56 4.25 -17.83 16.30
CA PRO A 56 5.42 -18.73 16.46
C PRO A 56 6.36 -18.65 15.23
N VAL A 57 6.94 -17.47 15.00
CA VAL A 57 7.84 -17.17 13.88
C VAL A 57 9.25 -16.92 14.39
N LEU A 58 10.21 -17.63 13.83
CA LEU A 58 11.64 -17.36 14.04
C LEU A 58 12.12 -16.35 12.99
N MET A 59 12.45 -15.15 13.44
CA MET A 59 12.99 -14.08 12.61
C MET A 59 14.52 -14.13 12.61
N VAL A 60 15.13 -14.03 11.44
CA VAL A 60 16.58 -13.89 11.28
C VAL A 60 16.88 -12.44 10.89
N MET A 61 17.76 -11.79 11.64
CA MET A 61 18.16 -10.42 11.33
C MET A 61 18.90 -10.34 10.01
N ARG A 62 18.63 -9.29 9.26
CA ARG A 62 19.30 -8.98 7.98
C ARG A 62 20.72 -8.44 8.23
N PRO A 63 21.66 -8.56 7.26
CA PRO A 63 23.05 -8.14 7.45
C PRO A 63 23.19 -6.72 7.96
N TYR A 64 22.52 -5.73 7.38
CA TYR A 64 22.57 -4.32 7.82
C TYR A 64 22.12 -4.14 9.28
N GLN A 65 21.11 -4.90 9.73
CA GLN A 65 20.67 -4.88 11.13
C GLN A 65 21.74 -5.43 12.07
N ILE A 66 22.39 -6.53 11.64
CA ILE A 66 23.49 -7.16 12.40
C ILE A 66 24.66 -6.19 12.53
N TYR A 67 25.07 -5.54 11.44
CA TYR A 67 26.17 -4.57 11.47
C TYR A 67 25.85 -3.36 12.31
N ALA A 68 24.61 -2.84 12.24
CA ALA A 68 24.16 -1.75 13.10
C ALA A 68 24.23 -2.13 14.58
N VAL A 69 23.75 -3.32 14.96
CA VAL A 69 23.83 -3.82 16.35
C VAL A 69 25.29 -4.04 16.78
N LYS A 70 26.14 -4.64 15.93
CA LYS A 70 27.57 -4.80 16.22
C LYS A 70 28.27 -3.48 16.46
N ALA A 71 28.06 -2.50 15.59
CA ALA A 71 28.67 -1.18 15.70
C ALA A 71 28.22 -0.45 16.96
N ALA A 72 26.90 -0.47 17.26
CA ALA A 72 26.36 0.16 18.47
C ALA A 72 26.87 -0.51 19.76
N ARG A 73 26.85 -1.85 19.81
CA ARG A 73 27.36 -2.62 20.94
C ARG A 73 28.85 -2.34 21.17
N LYS A 74 29.66 -2.36 20.11
CA LYS A 74 31.10 -2.02 20.18
C LYS A 74 31.31 -0.60 20.68
N ARG A 75 30.54 0.38 20.22
CA ARG A 75 30.63 1.78 20.68
C ARG A 75 30.41 1.91 22.18
N VAL A 76 29.40 1.22 22.73
CA VAL A 76 29.09 1.24 24.16
C VAL A 76 30.17 0.55 24.99
N LEU A 77 30.56 -0.68 24.60
CA LEU A 77 31.41 -1.54 25.44
C LEU A 77 32.90 -1.20 25.36
N GLU A 78 33.40 -0.83 24.17
CA GLU A 78 34.83 -0.60 23.96
C GLU A 78 35.18 0.88 24.02
N ALA A 79 34.38 1.74 23.37
CA ALA A 79 34.70 3.17 23.32
C ALA A 79 34.07 3.98 24.45
N ASN A 80 33.03 3.46 25.09
CA ASN A 80 32.22 4.17 26.11
C ASN A 80 31.75 5.56 25.63
N ARG A 81 31.18 5.63 24.42
CA ARG A 81 30.74 6.83 23.74
C ARG A 81 29.33 6.70 23.17
N ASP A 82 28.73 7.82 22.88
CA ASP A 82 27.45 7.94 22.24
C ASP A 82 27.54 7.67 20.71
N GLY A 83 26.39 7.53 20.07
CA GLY A 83 26.29 7.40 18.63
C GLY A 83 24.85 7.20 18.15
N TYR A 84 24.66 7.25 16.84
CA TYR A 84 23.34 6.97 16.26
C TYR A 84 23.41 6.06 15.04
N VAL A 85 22.32 5.38 14.77
CA VAL A 85 22.13 4.54 13.59
C VAL A 85 21.18 5.27 12.66
N PHE A 86 21.61 5.51 11.42
CA PHE A 86 20.77 5.99 10.35
C PHE A 86 20.15 4.81 9.62
N ALA A 87 18.89 4.52 9.89
CA ALA A 87 18.16 3.43 9.28
C ALA A 87 16.80 3.95 8.78
N CYS A 88 16.57 3.87 7.46
CA CYS A 88 15.37 4.41 6.83
C CYS A 88 14.08 3.81 7.42
N THR A 89 12.97 4.50 7.19
CA THR A 89 11.67 4.02 7.62
C THR A 89 11.34 2.69 6.88
N GLY A 90 10.88 1.67 7.63
CA GLY A 90 10.61 0.34 7.06
C GLY A 90 11.79 -0.63 7.06
N SER A 91 12.96 -0.21 7.53
CA SER A 91 14.13 -1.09 7.67
C SER A 91 14.08 -2.03 8.89
N GLY A 92 13.02 -1.98 9.72
CA GLY A 92 12.94 -2.76 10.95
C GLY A 92 13.79 -2.18 12.09
N LYS A 93 13.78 -0.86 12.27
CA LYS A 93 14.46 -0.16 13.40
C LYS A 93 14.08 -0.77 14.75
N THR A 94 12.78 -1.05 14.96
CA THR A 94 12.26 -1.61 16.21
C THR A 94 12.91 -2.95 16.54
N LEU A 95 13.01 -3.88 15.58
CA LEU A 95 13.70 -5.15 15.76
C LEU A 95 15.19 -4.95 16.06
N THR A 96 15.84 -4.01 15.35
CA THR A 96 17.27 -3.75 15.50
C THR A 96 17.58 -3.18 16.88
N SER A 97 16.80 -2.19 17.34
CA SER A 97 16.97 -1.53 18.65
C SER A 97 16.59 -2.48 19.79
N PHE A 98 15.54 -3.29 19.64
CA PHE A 98 15.21 -4.34 20.61
C PHE A 98 16.36 -5.34 20.77
N LYS A 99 16.92 -5.82 19.67
CA LYS A 99 18.03 -6.79 19.71
C LYS A 99 19.29 -6.20 20.34
N LEU A 100 19.58 -4.93 20.06
CA LEU A 100 20.65 -4.22 20.74
C LEU A 100 20.40 -4.18 22.26
N ALA A 101 19.20 -3.81 22.70
CA ALA A 101 18.83 -3.76 24.11
C ALA A 101 18.97 -5.15 24.76
N GLN A 102 18.47 -6.21 24.10
CA GLN A 102 18.58 -7.57 24.57
C GLN A 102 20.03 -8.05 24.73
N LEU A 103 20.90 -7.69 23.81
CA LEU A 103 22.32 -8.07 23.92
C LEU A 103 23.06 -7.26 24.98
N LEU A 104 22.73 -5.95 25.14
CA LEU A 104 23.37 -5.09 26.13
C LEU A 104 22.98 -5.43 27.56
N ARG A 105 21.71 -5.80 27.81
CA ARG A 105 21.26 -6.17 29.16
C ARG A 105 21.95 -7.45 29.68
N ASN A 106 22.44 -8.31 28.78
CA ASN A 106 23.17 -9.53 29.17
C ASN A 106 24.67 -9.26 29.46
N GLU A 107 25.14 -8.02 29.34
CA GLU A 107 26.53 -7.65 29.63
C GLU A 107 26.70 -7.27 31.09
N SER A 108 27.56 -7.99 31.81
CA SER A 108 27.80 -7.77 33.24
C SER A 108 28.32 -6.36 33.61
N SER A 109 28.78 -5.60 32.64
CA SER A 109 29.24 -4.22 32.80
C SER A 109 28.13 -3.18 32.69
N ILE A 110 26.87 -3.60 32.39
CA ILE A 110 25.73 -2.70 32.22
C ILE A 110 24.70 -2.98 33.30
N ASP A 111 24.35 -1.93 34.05
CA ASP A 111 23.39 -2.02 35.16
C ASP A 111 21.94 -1.92 34.72
N LEU A 112 21.67 -1.15 33.62
CA LEU A 112 20.32 -0.91 33.13
C LEU A 112 20.33 -0.49 31.65
N VAL A 113 19.36 -1.01 30.89
CA VAL A 113 19.04 -0.54 29.54
C VAL A 113 17.68 0.14 29.55
N VAL A 114 17.64 1.39 29.05
CA VAL A 114 16.42 2.18 28.99
C VAL A 114 16.12 2.53 27.54
N PHE A 115 14.95 2.13 27.08
CA PHE A 115 14.46 2.53 25.77
C PHE A 115 13.55 3.75 25.89
N LEU A 116 13.93 4.85 25.25
CA LEU A 116 13.20 6.12 25.27
C LEU A 116 12.43 6.32 23.98
N ILE A 117 11.13 6.51 24.11
CA ILE A 117 10.21 6.80 23.01
C ILE A 117 9.71 8.25 23.14
N ASP A 118 9.46 8.92 22.02
CA ASP A 118 9.09 10.35 22.03
C ASP A 118 7.60 10.60 22.32
N ARG A 119 6.71 9.88 21.72
CA ARG A 119 5.27 10.17 21.78
C ARG A 119 4.41 8.99 22.19
N LYS A 120 3.25 9.32 22.83
CA LYS A 120 2.22 8.39 23.22
C LYS A 120 1.64 7.58 22.03
N ASP A 121 1.59 8.20 20.85
CA ASP A 121 1.06 7.57 19.62
C ASP A 121 2.00 6.53 18.99
N LEU A 122 3.31 6.72 19.17
CA LEU A 122 4.36 5.74 18.82
C LEU A 122 4.48 4.65 19.91
N ASP A 123 4.10 4.99 21.13
CA ASP A 123 4.21 4.14 22.30
C ASP A 123 3.40 2.82 22.09
N ASP A 124 2.14 2.91 21.66
CA ASP A 124 1.27 1.73 21.51
C ASP A 124 1.84 0.74 20.48
N GLN A 125 2.25 1.18 19.29
CA GLN A 125 2.77 0.28 18.27
C GLN A 125 4.15 -0.28 18.62
N THR A 126 5.05 0.55 19.13
CA THR A 126 6.39 0.13 19.55
C THR A 126 6.28 -0.83 20.74
N VAL A 127 5.40 -0.55 21.68
CA VAL A 127 5.10 -1.41 22.83
C VAL A 127 4.53 -2.75 22.40
N GLU A 128 3.55 -2.78 21.49
CA GLU A 128 2.99 -4.01 20.94
C GLU A 128 4.07 -4.83 20.23
N GLU A 129 4.92 -4.17 19.45
CA GLU A 129 6.01 -4.83 18.73
C GLU A 129 7.07 -5.37 19.69
N TYR A 130 7.50 -4.61 20.71
CA TYR A 130 8.43 -5.10 21.74
C TYR A 130 7.84 -6.26 22.55
N ASN A 131 6.59 -6.15 22.98
CA ASN A 131 5.90 -7.23 23.70
C ASN A 131 5.67 -8.47 22.80
N SER A 132 5.67 -8.31 21.47
CA SER A 132 5.63 -9.43 20.56
C SER A 132 6.96 -10.21 20.50
N PHE A 133 8.07 -9.53 20.77
CA PHE A 133 9.40 -10.18 20.84
C PHE A 133 9.68 -10.76 22.23
N GLU A 134 9.26 -10.06 23.29
CA GLU A 134 9.42 -10.51 24.67
C GLU A 134 8.21 -10.06 25.50
N LYS A 135 7.44 -11.03 25.98
CA LYS A 135 6.19 -10.77 26.71
C LYS A 135 6.44 -9.92 27.97
N ASP A 136 5.62 -8.89 28.16
CA ASP A 136 5.64 -8.01 29.33
C ASP A 136 6.94 -7.22 29.53
N CYS A 137 7.79 -7.12 28.50
CA CYS A 137 9.02 -6.31 28.55
C CYS A 137 8.73 -4.80 28.61
N VAL A 138 7.55 -4.39 28.18
CA VAL A 138 7.09 -2.99 28.18
C VAL A 138 5.81 -2.84 28.97
N ASP A 139 5.73 -1.80 29.78
CA ASP A 139 4.52 -1.46 30.54
C ASP A 139 3.89 -0.16 30.00
N ASN A 140 2.62 -0.28 29.61
CA ASN A 140 1.79 0.79 29.03
C ASN A 140 1.23 1.75 30.09
N THR A 141 1.96 2.08 31.13
CA THR A 141 1.38 2.95 32.15
C THR A 141 1.67 4.42 31.91
N ASP A 142 0.64 5.23 32.01
CA ASP A 142 0.68 6.69 31.88
C ASP A 142 1.37 7.42 33.06
N SER A 143 1.85 6.69 34.06
CA SER A 143 2.30 7.25 35.33
C SER A 143 3.82 7.13 35.51
N THR A 144 4.48 8.26 35.80
CA THR A 144 5.87 8.29 36.29
C THR A 144 6.06 7.40 37.54
N TYR A 145 5.01 7.19 38.34
CA TYR A 145 5.05 6.34 39.53
C TYR A 145 5.39 4.88 39.18
N VAL A 146 4.87 4.36 38.11
CA VAL A 146 5.16 2.98 37.67
C VAL A 146 6.59 2.83 37.18
N LEU A 147 7.11 3.81 36.43
CA LEU A 147 8.52 3.87 36.07
C LEU A 147 9.41 3.77 37.33
N ILE A 148 9.09 4.56 38.36
CA ILE A 148 9.84 4.54 39.64
C ILE A 148 9.74 3.19 40.35
N ASN A 149 8.58 2.53 40.35
CA ASN A 149 8.44 1.21 40.95
C ASN A 149 9.29 0.15 40.19
N ARG A 150 9.36 0.21 38.88
CA ARG A 150 10.26 -0.65 38.10
C ARG A 150 11.72 -0.40 38.41
N LEU A 151 12.13 0.87 38.48
CA LEU A 151 13.50 1.24 38.89
C LEU A 151 13.87 0.76 40.30
N LYS A 152 12.88 0.56 41.21
CA LYS A 152 13.10 -0.03 42.54
C LYS A 152 13.27 -1.55 42.48
N SER A 153 12.75 -2.22 41.48
CA SER A 153 12.87 -3.67 41.35
C SER A 153 14.27 -4.06 40.91
N SER A 154 14.97 -4.86 41.69
CA SER A 154 16.31 -5.37 41.39
C SER A 154 16.36 -6.37 40.22
N GLU A 155 15.19 -6.82 39.74
CA GLU A 155 15.04 -7.79 38.64
C GLU A 155 14.88 -7.12 37.28
N THR A 156 14.78 -5.77 37.21
CA THR A 156 14.51 -5.05 35.97
C THR A 156 15.80 -4.68 35.29
N GLU A 157 16.14 -5.37 34.22
CA GLU A 157 17.35 -5.14 33.40
C GLU A 157 17.05 -4.26 32.18
N MET A 158 15.80 -4.15 31.76
CA MET A 158 15.36 -3.35 30.63
C MET A 158 14.03 -2.64 30.93
N ILE A 159 13.99 -1.34 30.63
CA ILE A 159 12.80 -0.49 30.78
C ILE A 159 12.48 0.21 29.47
N VAL A 160 11.22 0.23 29.07
CA VAL A 160 10.73 1.10 27.99
C VAL A 160 9.87 2.20 28.60
N THR A 161 10.15 3.46 28.27
CA THR A 161 9.44 4.61 28.80
C THR A 161 9.51 5.81 27.84
N THR A 162 8.66 6.81 28.05
CA THR A 162 8.76 8.04 27.27
C THR A 162 9.82 8.98 27.84
N ILE A 163 10.41 9.81 26.97
CA ILE A 163 11.41 10.81 27.40
C ILE A 163 10.83 11.78 28.42
N GLN A 164 9.53 12.12 28.31
CA GLN A 164 8.80 13.00 29.24
C GLN A 164 8.71 12.38 30.63
N LYS A 165 8.35 11.10 30.74
CA LYS A 165 8.28 10.38 32.04
C LYS A 165 9.67 10.31 32.69
N MET A 166 10.70 9.99 31.91
CA MET A 166 12.08 9.95 32.41
C MET A 166 12.56 11.32 32.88
N ALA A 167 12.34 12.38 32.10
CA ALA A 167 12.69 13.75 32.47
C ALA A 167 11.93 14.21 33.72
N ASN A 168 10.64 13.85 33.85
CA ASN A 168 9.86 14.14 35.05
C ASN A 168 10.37 13.36 36.27
N ALA A 169 10.77 12.10 36.10
CA ALA A 169 11.35 11.29 37.18
C ALA A 169 12.63 11.94 37.73
N VAL A 170 13.49 12.42 36.83
CA VAL A 170 14.74 13.11 37.19
C VAL A 170 14.51 14.46 37.92
N LYS A 171 13.48 15.22 37.50
CA LYS A 171 13.18 16.56 38.04
C LYS A 171 12.44 16.54 39.38
N ASN A 172 11.65 15.52 39.65
CA ASN A 172 10.75 15.53 40.79
C ASN A 172 11.48 15.10 42.07
N PRO A 173 11.61 15.99 43.10
CA PRO A 173 12.31 15.68 44.33
C PRO A 173 11.76 14.46 45.08
N LYS A 174 10.47 14.13 44.85
CA LYS A 174 9.80 12.93 45.44
C LYS A 174 10.48 11.61 45.02
N TYR A 175 11.17 11.61 43.88
CA TYR A 175 11.79 10.42 43.32
C TYR A 175 13.33 10.45 43.40
N ALA A 176 13.92 11.50 44.04
CA ALA A 176 15.35 11.70 44.10
C ALA A 176 16.09 10.48 44.69
N ASP A 177 15.59 9.88 45.81
CA ASP A 177 16.21 8.71 46.43
C ASP A 177 16.41 7.54 45.46
N VAL A 178 15.44 7.30 44.57
CA VAL A 178 15.54 6.23 43.58
C VAL A 178 16.42 6.63 42.41
N MET A 179 16.22 7.84 41.89
CA MET A 179 16.97 8.33 40.72
C MET A 179 18.45 8.45 41.02
N ASP A 180 18.83 8.93 42.22
CA ASP A 180 20.21 9.09 42.62
C ASP A 180 20.98 7.76 42.73
N THR A 181 20.27 6.62 42.94
CA THR A 181 20.92 5.29 42.90
C THR A 181 21.46 4.91 41.53
N TYR A 182 20.94 5.54 40.45
CA TYR A 182 21.35 5.30 39.07
C TYR A 182 22.35 6.34 38.54
N LYS A 183 22.68 7.38 39.31
CA LYS A 183 23.49 8.49 38.87
C LYS A 183 24.88 8.09 38.36
N GLU A 184 25.51 7.13 39.03
CA GLU A 184 26.87 6.64 38.70
C GLU A 184 26.86 5.27 38.05
N LYS A 185 25.68 4.59 38.00
CA LYS A 185 25.54 3.29 37.36
C LYS A 185 25.71 3.37 35.85
N LYS A 186 26.16 2.28 35.24
CA LYS A 186 26.30 2.14 33.82
C LYS A 186 24.91 1.92 33.19
N VAL A 187 24.34 3.01 32.67
CA VAL A 187 23.04 2.99 32.00
C VAL A 187 23.21 3.21 30.49
N VAL A 188 22.49 2.42 29.68
CA VAL A 188 22.44 2.64 28.23
C VAL A 188 21.05 3.07 27.82
N PHE A 189 20.95 4.25 27.23
CA PHE A 189 19.72 4.77 26.67
C PHE A 189 19.68 4.47 25.16
N ILE A 190 18.63 3.80 24.72
CA ILE A 190 18.30 3.60 23.31
C ILE A 190 17.15 4.53 22.97
N ILE A 191 17.30 5.35 21.93
CA ILE A 191 16.38 6.44 21.63
C ILE A 191 15.84 6.25 20.20
N ASP A 192 14.53 6.02 20.07
CA ASP A 192 13.90 5.98 18.76
C ASP A 192 13.51 7.37 18.28
N GLU A 193 13.46 7.56 16.95
CA GLU A 193 13.21 8.83 16.26
C GLU A 193 13.98 10.01 16.86
N CYS A 194 15.27 9.78 17.12
CA CYS A 194 16.15 10.67 17.89
C CYS A 194 16.44 12.04 17.24
N HIS A 195 15.89 12.30 16.05
CA HIS A 195 16.01 13.58 15.34
C HIS A 195 15.04 14.67 15.85
N ARG A 196 14.06 14.33 16.69
CA ARG A 196 13.02 15.29 17.09
C ARG A 196 13.55 16.37 18.04
N SER A 197 13.10 17.61 17.83
CA SER A 197 13.60 18.81 18.52
C SER A 197 13.41 18.82 20.05
N GLN A 198 12.36 18.13 20.54
CA GLN A 198 12.10 18.03 21.98
C GLN A 198 13.15 17.21 22.74
N PHE A 199 13.89 16.36 22.04
CA PHE A 199 15.01 15.65 22.62
C PHE A 199 16.08 16.60 23.17
N GLY A 200 16.30 17.77 22.58
CA GLY A 200 17.35 18.68 22.97
C GLY A 200 17.34 19.12 24.42
N LYS A 201 16.21 19.60 24.93
CA LYS A 201 16.11 20.12 26.32
C LYS A 201 15.95 18.99 27.35
N MET A 202 15.05 18.03 27.10
CA MET A 202 14.79 16.89 28.01
C MET A 202 15.97 15.93 28.03
N HIS A 203 16.58 15.64 26.89
CA HIS A 203 17.81 14.85 26.78
C HIS A 203 18.95 15.47 27.63
N GLY A 204 19.18 16.78 27.50
CA GLY A 204 20.23 17.45 28.33
C GLY A 204 19.97 17.38 29.83
N GLN A 205 18.70 17.25 30.28
CA GLN A 205 18.39 17.08 31.71
C GLN A 205 18.66 15.64 32.16
N ILE A 206 18.32 14.64 31.33
CA ILE A 206 18.63 13.25 31.60
C ILE A 206 20.14 13.03 31.61
N GLN A 207 20.88 13.58 30.63
CA GLN A 207 22.34 13.49 30.55
C GLN A 207 23.04 14.08 31.80
N LYS A 208 22.54 15.19 32.33
CA LYS A 208 23.10 15.80 33.53
C LYS A 208 22.93 14.93 34.78
N HIS A 209 21.88 14.13 34.83
CA HIS A 209 21.61 13.25 35.96
C HIS A 209 22.41 11.95 35.88
N PHE A 210 22.41 11.27 34.74
CA PHE A 210 23.08 9.97 34.54
C PHE A 210 24.54 10.19 34.07
N GLN A 211 25.48 10.24 35.02
CA GLN A 211 26.87 10.61 34.74
C GLN A 211 27.69 9.54 34.03
N ASN A 212 27.28 8.26 34.14
CA ASN A 212 27.92 7.12 33.47
C ASN A 212 26.97 6.44 32.50
N ALA A 213 26.33 7.25 31.65
CA ALA A 213 25.41 6.72 30.64
C ALA A 213 25.97 6.82 29.23
N ASN A 214 25.50 5.94 28.34
CA ASN A 214 25.64 6.06 26.88
C ASN A 214 24.29 6.23 26.24
N TYR A 215 24.27 6.96 25.12
CA TYR A 215 23.08 7.26 24.33
C TYR A 215 23.26 6.74 22.92
N ILE A 216 22.39 5.82 22.49
CA ILE A 216 22.37 5.26 21.13
C ILE A 216 21.06 5.65 20.47
N GLY A 217 21.12 6.54 19.45
CA GLY A 217 19.97 7.00 18.69
C GLY A 217 19.66 6.11 17.49
N PHE A 218 18.38 5.97 17.16
CA PHE A 218 17.89 5.40 15.91
C PHE A 218 17.03 6.43 15.19
N THR A 219 17.25 6.64 13.90
CA THR A 219 16.43 7.56 13.10
C THR A 219 16.49 7.22 11.62
N GLY A 220 15.37 7.42 10.92
CA GLY A 220 15.29 7.32 9.46
C GLY A 220 15.57 8.65 8.75
N THR A 221 15.59 9.76 9.50
CA THR A 221 15.71 11.11 8.95
C THR A 221 16.59 11.99 9.87
N PRO A 222 17.92 11.75 9.90
CA PRO A 222 18.82 12.55 10.73
C PRO A 222 18.76 14.05 10.41
N ILE A 223 19.06 14.89 11.40
CA ILE A 223 19.25 16.31 11.20
C ILE A 223 20.70 16.54 10.75
N PHE A 224 20.86 17.10 9.56
CA PHE A 224 22.13 17.52 8.97
C PHE A 224 22.24 19.06 8.96
N GLU A 225 23.33 19.61 8.46
CA GLU A 225 23.53 21.06 8.33
C GLU A 225 22.43 21.77 7.52
N LYS A 226 21.92 21.10 6.45
CA LYS A 226 20.93 21.68 5.53
C LYS A 226 19.50 21.71 6.09
N ASN A 227 19.16 20.87 7.06
CA ASN A 227 17.81 20.74 7.61
C ASN A 227 17.75 20.99 9.13
N LYS A 228 18.71 21.80 9.67
CA LYS A 228 18.72 22.19 11.07
C LYS A 228 17.44 22.91 11.49
N GLY A 229 16.93 22.55 12.66
CA GLY A 229 15.82 23.23 13.30
C GLY A 229 16.27 24.49 14.07
N ALA A 230 15.35 25.05 14.86
CA ALA A 230 15.56 26.26 15.63
C ALA A 230 16.66 26.13 16.71
N ASP A 231 16.98 24.91 17.16
CA ASP A 231 18.04 24.66 18.14
C ASP A 231 19.45 24.66 17.53
N GLY A 232 19.57 24.71 16.21
CA GLY A 232 20.80 24.82 15.45
C GLY A 232 21.76 23.63 15.51
N ARG A 233 21.33 22.47 16.08
CA ARG A 233 22.16 21.26 16.23
C ARG A 233 21.81 20.20 15.20
N THR A 234 22.83 19.47 14.78
CA THR A 234 22.67 18.24 13.99
C THR A 234 22.46 17.02 14.89
N THR A 235 22.01 15.90 14.31
CA THR A 235 21.98 14.62 15.04
C THR A 235 23.38 14.20 15.49
N ALA A 236 24.41 14.48 14.70
CA ALA A 236 25.80 14.21 15.07
C ALA A 236 26.27 15.06 16.27
N ASP A 237 25.79 16.31 16.39
CA ASP A 237 26.11 17.18 17.56
C ASP A 237 25.46 16.65 18.85
N VAL A 238 24.24 16.09 18.73
CA VAL A 238 23.51 15.53 19.89
C VAL A 238 24.15 14.24 20.39
N PHE A 239 24.66 13.41 19.49
CA PHE A 239 25.32 12.14 19.78
C PHE A 239 26.83 12.21 19.56
N TYR A 240 27.44 13.34 19.99
CA TYR A 240 28.85 13.61 19.77
C TYR A 240 29.76 12.58 20.44
N ALA A 241 30.60 11.91 19.66
CA ALA A 241 31.46 10.81 20.11
C ALA A 241 32.94 11.27 20.30
N GLY A 242 33.27 12.52 19.94
CA GLY A 242 34.62 13.06 19.93
C GLY A 242 35.12 13.32 18.50
N GLU A 243 36.12 14.17 18.33
CA GLU A 243 36.62 14.63 17.02
C GLU A 243 37.15 13.51 16.10
N GLN A 244 37.57 12.40 16.67
CA GLN A 244 38.17 11.28 15.92
C GLN A 244 37.21 10.16 15.58
N MET A 245 35.94 10.26 15.98
CA MET A 245 34.94 9.20 15.80
C MET A 245 33.70 9.73 15.08
N ASP A 246 33.28 9.05 14.01
CA ASP A 246 31.98 9.33 13.40
C ASP A 246 30.87 9.01 14.41
N SER A 247 29.98 9.96 14.65
CA SER A 247 28.79 9.75 15.49
C SER A 247 27.77 8.80 14.85
N CYS A 248 27.75 8.70 13.51
CA CYS A 248 26.91 7.75 12.77
C CYS A 248 27.58 6.37 12.75
N LEU A 249 26.97 5.40 13.43
CA LEU A 249 27.50 4.06 13.62
C LEU A 249 27.31 3.16 12.42
N HIS A 250 26.19 3.31 11.74
CA HIS A 250 25.81 2.56 10.54
C HIS A 250 24.77 3.34 9.75
N ARG A 251 24.80 3.22 8.42
CA ARG A 251 23.85 3.85 7.49
C ARG A 251 23.17 2.80 6.65
N TYR A 252 21.84 2.80 6.68
CA TYR A 252 21.00 2.03 5.78
C TYR A 252 19.92 2.95 5.25
N MET A 253 20.15 3.49 4.05
CA MET A 253 19.36 4.56 3.45
C MET A 253 18.20 3.99 2.64
N ILE A 254 17.30 4.86 2.19
CA ILE A 254 16.12 4.47 1.43
C ILE A 254 16.48 3.76 0.12
N LYS A 255 17.55 4.17 -0.56
CA LYS A 255 18.06 3.51 -1.76
C LYS A 255 18.51 2.06 -1.51
N ASP A 256 19.19 1.83 -0.38
CA ASP A 256 19.63 0.48 0.01
C ASP A 256 18.40 -0.42 0.27
N ALA A 257 17.39 0.13 0.96
CA ALA A 257 16.17 -0.60 1.27
C ALA A 257 15.33 -0.92 0.03
N ILE A 258 15.29 -0.04 -0.97
CA ILE A 258 14.65 -0.27 -2.27
C ILE A 258 15.43 -1.33 -3.05
N ALA A 259 16.77 -1.21 -3.12
CA ALA A 259 17.61 -2.19 -3.80
C ALA A 259 17.46 -3.60 -3.21
N ASP A 260 17.27 -3.70 -1.89
CA ASP A 260 17.05 -4.97 -1.19
C ASP A 260 15.59 -5.44 -1.24
N GLY A 261 14.67 -4.67 -1.81
CA GLY A 261 13.24 -4.99 -1.85
C GLY A 261 12.54 -4.92 -0.49
N ASN A 262 13.10 -4.17 0.47
CA ASN A 262 12.52 -3.98 1.80
C ASN A 262 11.43 -2.91 1.83
N VAL A 263 11.52 -1.95 0.92
CA VAL A 263 10.53 -0.91 0.66
C VAL A 263 10.41 -0.66 -0.84
N LEU A 264 9.30 -0.05 -1.25
CA LEU A 264 9.01 0.25 -2.65
C LEU A 264 9.55 1.65 -3.04
N ARG A 265 9.71 1.88 -4.34
CA ARG A 265 9.93 3.22 -4.91
C ARG A 265 8.69 4.09 -4.75
N PHE A 266 8.82 5.37 -5.07
CA PHE A 266 7.70 6.31 -5.10
C PHE A 266 7.35 6.69 -6.53
N SER A 267 6.05 6.69 -6.85
CA SER A 267 5.47 7.41 -7.97
C SER A 267 4.96 8.74 -7.46
N VAL A 268 5.36 9.84 -8.07
CA VAL A 268 4.95 11.19 -7.62
C VAL A 268 4.32 11.97 -8.76
N GLU A 269 3.06 12.35 -8.57
CA GLU A 269 2.31 13.19 -9.48
C GLU A 269 2.09 14.58 -8.87
N TYR A 270 2.28 15.62 -9.68
CA TYR A 270 2.01 17.00 -9.33
C TYR A 270 0.82 17.51 -10.11
N GLN A 271 -0.28 17.77 -9.42
CA GLN A 271 -1.49 18.32 -10.02
C GLN A 271 -1.51 19.85 -9.92
N ARG A 272 -1.73 20.51 -11.06
CA ARG A 272 -1.86 21.96 -11.10
C ARG A 272 -3.27 22.35 -10.66
N THR A 273 -3.37 22.95 -9.49
CA THR A 273 -4.65 23.37 -8.90
C THR A 273 -4.91 24.88 -8.96
N ILE A 274 -3.89 25.65 -9.32
CA ILE A 274 -4.00 27.11 -9.48
C ILE A 274 -4.08 27.39 -10.99
N PHE A 275 -5.26 27.84 -11.44
CA PHE A 275 -5.53 28.04 -12.86
C PHE A 275 -4.86 29.31 -13.39
N ALA A 276 -3.97 29.16 -14.34
CA ALA A 276 -3.24 30.22 -15.02
C ALA A 276 -4.17 31.32 -15.59
N ARG A 277 -5.41 30.98 -15.95
CA ARG A 277 -6.37 31.91 -16.57
C ARG A 277 -6.82 33.01 -15.61
N ASN A 278 -7.12 32.66 -14.36
CA ASN A 278 -7.57 33.63 -13.36
C ASN A 278 -6.40 34.49 -12.85
N LEU A 279 -5.21 33.95 -12.80
CA LEU A 279 -3.99 34.66 -12.43
C LEU A 279 -3.51 35.60 -13.56
N ALA A 280 -3.57 35.16 -14.81
CA ALA A 280 -3.22 35.98 -15.96
C ALA A 280 -4.14 37.21 -16.11
N MET A 281 -5.42 37.07 -15.77
CA MET A 281 -6.37 38.22 -15.74
C MET A 281 -5.98 39.28 -14.69
N LYS A 282 -5.27 38.87 -13.63
CA LYS A 282 -4.71 39.78 -12.59
C LYS A 282 -3.24 40.16 -12.87
N GLY A 283 -2.70 39.80 -14.03
CA GLY A 283 -1.29 40.06 -14.37
C GLY A 283 -0.26 39.29 -13.54
N ILE A 284 -0.67 38.16 -12.96
CA ILE A 284 0.16 37.32 -12.12
C ILE A 284 0.67 36.14 -12.96
N ASP A 285 1.99 35.94 -12.99
CA ASP A 285 2.60 34.79 -13.65
C ASP A 285 2.57 33.56 -12.72
N PRO A 286 1.81 32.48 -13.08
CA PRO A 286 1.72 31.28 -12.26
C PRO A 286 3.05 30.58 -12.00
N LYS A 287 4.05 30.77 -12.88
CA LYS A 287 5.39 30.16 -12.73
C LYS A 287 6.21 30.82 -11.63
N GLN A 288 5.85 32.02 -11.21
CA GLN A 288 6.57 32.79 -10.20
C GLN A 288 5.89 32.76 -8.81
N LEU A 289 4.79 32.00 -8.64
CA LEU A 289 4.11 31.86 -7.35
C LEU A 289 4.97 31.15 -6.29
N ASP A 290 6.02 30.46 -6.70
CA ASP A 290 6.98 29.82 -5.79
C ASP A 290 8.05 30.79 -5.29
N ASP A 291 8.12 32.01 -5.83
CA ASP A 291 9.02 33.08 -5.38
C ASP A 291 8.32 33.95 -4.32
N PRO A 292 8.73 33.87 -3.02
CA PRO A 292 8.14 34.67 -1.96
C PRO A 292 8.26 36.18 -2.19
N GLU A 293 9.34 36.64 -2.83
CA GLU A 293 9.56 38.05 -3.15
C GLU A 293 8.60 38.51 -4.27
N TYR A 294 8.32 37.65 -5.24
CA TYR A 294 7.31 37.90 -6.26
C TYR A 294 5.92 38.02 -5.64
N CYS A 295 5.52 37.06 -4.80
CA CYS A 295 4.24 37.09 -4.10
C CYS A 295 4.08 38.34 -3.25
N LYS A 296 5.11 38.71 -2.50
CA LYS A 296 5.12 39.92 -1.67
C LYS A 296 4.98 41.21 -2.51
N ARG A 297 5.70 41.31 -3.63
CA ARG A 297 5.61 42.47 -4.55
C ARG A 297 4.22 42.62 -5.16
N HIS A 298 3.56 41.52 -5.49
CA HIS A 298 2.23 41.51 -6.12
C HIS A 298 1.09 41.41 -5.11
N LYS A 299 1.39 41.45 -3.79
CA LYS A 299 0.41 41.31 -2.69
C LYS A 299 -0.46 40.05 -2.85
N ILE A 300 0.13 38.92 -3.25
CA ILE A 300 -0.56 37.65 -3.41
C ILE A 300 -0.55 36.97 -2.05
N ASP A 301 -1.72 36.71 -1.49
CA ASP A 301 -1.87 35.83 -0.34
C ASP A 301 -2.05 34.38 -0.85
N LEU A 302 -0.98 33.59 -0.69
CA LEU A 302 -0.99 32.18 -1.08
C LEU A 302 -1.98 31.38 -0.23
N ASN A 303 -2.22 31.77 1.02
CA ASN A 303 -3.18 31.08 1.89
C ASN A 303 -4.60 31.24 1.35
N GLU A 304 -4.98 32.45 0.92
CA GLU A 304 -6.28 32.69 0.31
C GLU A 304 -6.47 31.82 -0.95
N LEU A 305 -5.44 31.71 -1.80
CA LEU A 305 -5.47 30.87 -3.00
C LEU A 305 -5.60 29.37 -2.68
N TYR A 306 -4.90 28.90 -1.66
CA TYR A 306 -4.94 27.49 -1.29
C TYR A 306 -6.23 27.07 -0.60
N HIS A 307 -6.92 27.97 0.07
CA HIS A 307 -8.18 27.73 0.78
C HIS A 307 -9.43 28.13 0.01
N ASP A 308 -9.28 28.44 -1.28
CA ASP A 308 -10.38 28.77 -2.20
C ASP A 308 -11.34 27.57 -2.36
N GLU A 309 -12.64 27.82 -2.26
CA GLU A 309 -13.68 26.78 -2.25
C GLU A 309 -13.77 26.05 -3.60
N GLU A 310 -13.61 26.74 -4.72
CA GLU A 310 -13.64 26.12 -6.05
C GLU A 310 -12.42 25.19 -6.24
N ARG A 311 -11.26 25.61 -5.72
CA ARG A 311 -10.06 24.77 -5.72
C ARG A 311 -10.25 23.51 -4.87
N ILE A 312 -10.82 23.63 -3.67
CA ILE A 312 -11.10 22.50 -2.77
C ILE A 312 -12.08 21.53 -3.45
N HIS A 313 -13.14 22.04 -4.06
CA HIS A 313 -14.10 21.25 -4.84
C HIS A 313 -13.40 20.43 -5.94
N LYS A 314 -12.61 21.08 -6.79
CA LYS A 314 -11.92 20.43 -7.90
C LYS A 314 -10.89 19.39 -7.46
N ILE A 315 -10.22 19.59 -6.32
CA ILE A 315 -9.32 18.61 -5.77
C ILE A 315 -10.09 17.39 -5.26
N ALA A 316 -11.21 17.60 -4.56
CA ALA A 316 -12.04 16.50 -4.08
C ALA A 316 -12.66 15.71 -5.25
N GLU A 317 -13.14 16.39 -6.30
CA GLU A 317 -13.62 15.78 -7.54
C GLU A 317 -12.53 14.96 -8.21
N HIS A 318 -11.33 15.50 -8.42
CA HIS A 318 -10.20 14.81 -9.00
C HIS A 318 -9.81 13.56 -8.18
N ILE A 319 -9.82 13.64 -6.85
CA ILE A 319 -9.54 12.48 -6.00
C ILE A 319 -10.59 11.39 -6.21
N ILE A 320 -11.87 11.73 -6.22
CA ILE A 320 -12.96 10.76 -6.43
C ILE A 320 -12.85 10.08 -7.79
N GLU A 321 -12.62 10.86 -8.86
CA GLU A 321 -12.53 10.34 -10.23
C GLU A 321 -11.35 9.38 -10.43
N HIS A 322 -10.22 9.62 -9.76
CA HIS A 322 -8.98 8.85 -9.97
C HIS A 322 -8.63 7.91 -8.80
N HIS A 323 -9.47 7.86 -7.75
CA HIS A 323 -9.16 7.08 -6.56
C HIS A 323 -8.96 5.61 -6.87
N GLU A 324 -9.86 5.03 -7.66
CA GLU A 324 -9.78 3.63 -8.05
C GLU A 324 -8.47 3.30 -8.77
N GLN A 325 -8.02 4.16 -9.70
CA GLN A 325 -6.74 3.99 -10.39
C GLN A 325 -5.54 3.99 -9.44
N HIS A 326 -5.59 4.82 -8.39
CA HIS A 326 -4.51 4.96 -7.43
C HIS A 326 -4.46 3.84 -6.37
N VAL A 327 -5.61 3.26 -6.01
CA VAL A 327 -5.70 2.24 -4.95
C VAL A 327 -5.94 0.82 -5.48
N HIS A 328 -6.39 0.69 -6.74
CA HIS A 328 -6.61 -0.59 -7.41
C HIS A 328 -5.86 -0.69 -8.74
N PRO A 329 -4.54 -0.46 -8.77
CA PRO A 329 -3.81 -0.42 -10.03
C PRO A 329 -3.85 -1.74 -10.81
N GLN A 330 -4.26 -2.84 -10.17
CA GLN A 330 -4.27 -4.18 -10.78
C GLN A 330 -5.35 -5.12 -10.21
N GLY A 331 -6.61 -4.70 -10.14
CA GLY A 331 -7.73 -5.61 -9.90
C GLY A 331 -8.17 -5.74 -8.43
N LYS A 332 -8.32 -6.95 -7.89
CA LYS A 332 -9.09 -7.24 -6.65
C LYS A 332 -8.48 -6.79 -5.32
N ASP A 333 -7.20 -6.42 -5.28
CA ASP A 333 -6.57 -6.00 -4.03
C ASP A 333 -6.92 -4.56 -3.71
N VAL A 334 -7.64 -4.36 -2.62
CA VAL A 334 -8.03 -3.04 -2.12
C VAL A 334 -6.89 -2.47 -1.29
N TYR A 335 -6.50 -1.24 -1.60
CA TYR A 335 -5.55 -0.46 -0.83
C TYR A 335 -6.22 0.79 -0.28
N THR A 336 -5.63 1.35 0.75
CA THR A 336 -6.15 2.54 1.44
C THR A 336 -5.31 3.77 1.13
N SER A 337 -5.86 4.96 1.37
CA SER A 337 -5.17 6.22 1.16
C SER A 337 -5.23 7.15 2.37
N LEU A 338 -4.22 8.03 2.47
CA LEU A 338 -4.23 9.19 3.35
C LEU A 338 -4.39 10.46 2.52
N PHE A 339 -5.14 11.41 3.02
CA PHE A 339 -5.17 12.77 2.49
C PHE A 339 -4.71 13.75 3.55
N ALA A 340 -3.51 14.30 3.38
CA ALA A 340 -2.91 15.25 4.31
C ALA A 340 -3.17 16.69 3.86
N VAL A 341 -3.75 17.46 4.75
CA VAL A 341 -4.08 18.88 4.55
C VAL A 341 -3.38 19.75 5.59
N ASP A 342 -3.34 21.06 5.35
CA ASP A 342 -2.51 21.99 6.14
C ASP A 342 -3.12 22.35 7.51
N SER A 343 -4.44 22.38 7.65
CA SER A 343 -5.12 22.79 8.88
C SER A 343 -6.39 21.98 9.15
N ILE A 344 -6.89 22.06 10.40
CA ILE A 344 -8.17 21.47 10.80
C ILE A 344 -9.32 22.12 10.06
N GLN A 345 -9.26 23.43 9.82
CA GLN A 345 -10.28 24.16 9.07
C GLN A 345 -10.37 23.68 7.62
N THR A 346 -9.21 23.50 6.96
CA THR A 346 -9.14 22.96 5.60
C THR A 346 -9.63 21.51 5.55
N LEU A 347 -9.29 20.71 6.56
CA LEU A 347 -9.79 19.34 6.69
C LEU A 347 -11.32 19.33 6.73
N GLY A 348 -11.95 20.21 7.53
CA GLY A 348 -13.40 20.32 7.61
C GLY A 348 -14.05 20.64 6.27
N LYS A 349 -13.47 21.60 5.51
CA LYS A 349 -13.96 21.94 4.16
C LYS A 349 -13.90 20.75 3.19
N TYR A 350 -12.77 20.03 3.15
CA TYR A 350 -12.64 18.82 2.32
C TYR A 350 -13.61 17.72 2.75
N TYR A 351 -13.75 17.51 4.07
CA TYR A 351 -14.65 16.48 4.59
C TYR A 351 -16.12 16.75 4.18
N ASP A 352 -16.55 18.00 4.25
CA ASP A 352 -17.89 18.41 3.80
C ASP A 352 -18.04 18.27 2.28
N GLU A 353 -16.98 18.55 1.52
CA GLU A 353 -17.02 18.47 0.07
C GLU A 353 -17.06 17.01 -0.43
N PHE A 354 -16.25 16.12 0.15
CA PHE A 354 -16.34 14.68 -0.14
C PHE A 354 -17.72 14.11 0.17
N ARG A 355 -18.36 14.58 1.24
CA ARG A 355 -19.72 14.15 1.57
C ARG A 355 -20.72 14.56 0.50
N LYS A 356 -20.69 15.82 0.07
CA LYS A 356 -21.59 16.32 -0.98
C LYS A 356 -21.40 15.54 -2.29
N LEU A 357 -20.16 15.37 -2.73
CA LEU A 357 -19.85 14.64 -3.95
C LEU A 357 -20.27 13.17 -3.87
N ASN A 358 -20.10 12.53 -2.71
CA ASN A 358 -20.56 11.16 -2.49
C ASN A 358 -22.10 11.01 -2.55
N GLU A 359 -22.87 12.03 -2.18
CA GLU A 359 -24.34 12.00 -2.26
C GLU A 359 -24.83 11.85 -3.71
N ASP A 360 -24.08 12.38 -4.68
CA ASP A 360 -24.39 12.34 -6.11
C ASP A 360 -23.94 11.02 -6.78
N LEU A 361 -23.17 10.18 -6.08
CA LEU A 361 -22.67 8.90 -6.58
C LEU A 361 -23.60 7.73 -6.22
N SER A 362 -23.59 6.69 -7.07
CA SER A 362 -24.21 5.41 -6.74
C SER A 362 -23.55 4.80 -5.49
N GLU A 363 -24.30 4.00 -4.74
CA GLU A 363 -23.83 3.43 -3.47
C GLU A 363 -22.52 2.63 -3.62
N GLU A 364 -22.32 1.95 -4.75
CA GLU A 364 -21.13 1.15 -5.06
C GLU A 364 -19.87 2.01 -5.33
N LYS A 365 -20.06 3.27 -5.79
CA LYS A 365 -18.97 4.20 -6.10
C LYS A 365 -18.65 5.16 -4.96
N ARG A 366 -19.43 5.12 -3.87
CA ARG A 366 -19.22 6.01 -2.72
C ARG A 366 -17.98 5.62 -1.96
N LEU A 367 -17.09 6.59 -1.73
CA LEU A 367 -15.88 6.40 -0.96
C LEU A 367 -16.16 6.51 0.54
N LYS A 368 -15.61 5.61 1.32
CA LYS A 368 -15.64 5.64 2.79
C LYS A 368 -14.57 6.60 3.29
N VAL A 369 -15.00 7.83 3.57
CA VAL A 369 -14.11 8.92 4.00
C VAL A 369 -14.20 9.08 5.50
N ALA A 370 -13.07 8.97 6.20
CA ALA A 370 -12.94 9.24 7.63
C ALA A 370 -11.97 10.40 7.87
N ALA A 371 -12.01 11.00 9.05
CA ALA A 371 -11.12 12.10 9.42
C ALA A 371 -10.64 11.97 10.85
N ILE A 372 -9.37 12.27 11.10
CA ILE A 372 -8.80 12.30 12.45
C ILE A 372 -7.77 13.42 12.61
N PHE A 373 -7.85 14.12 13.71
CA PHE A 373 -6.91 15.18 14.09
C PHE A 373 -6.86 15.35 15.61
N SER A 374 -5.80 15.97 16.13
CA SER A 374 -5.67 16.27 17.56
C SER A 374 -6.50 17.51 17.90
N TYR A 375 -7.39 17.41 18.86
CA TYR A 375 -8.24 18.50 19.35
C TYR A 375 -7.73 19.13 20.64
N GLN A 376 -6.67 18.57 21.25
CA GLN A 376 -6.02 19.12 22.43
C GLN A 376 -4.85 20.03 22.03
N ALA A 377 -4.70 21.16 22.68
CA ALA A 377 -3.57 22.05 22.47
C ALA A 377 -2.25 21.31 22.80
N ASN A 378 -1.50 20.98 21.78
CA ASN A 378 -0.13 20.51 21.94
C ASN A 378 0.80 21.72 21.83
N GLU A 379 1.78 21.84 22.75
CA GLU A 379 2.74 22.96 22.83
C GLU A 379 3.54 23.22 21.53
N ASP A 380 3.43 22.34 20.52
CA ASP A 380 4.19 22.40 19.25
C ASP A 380 3.34 22.81 18.03
N MET A 381 2.04 23.12 18.19
CA MET A 381 1.16 23.51 17.08
C MET A 381 0.45 24.83 17.38
N ASP A 382 0.61 25.76 16.47
CA ASP A 382 -0.06 27.09 16.45
C ASP A 382 -1.58 27.01 16.18
N ASP A 383 -2.11 25.81 15.88
CA ASP A 383 -3.53 25.57 15.70
C ASP A 383 -4.17 25.31 17.09
N GLY A 384 -4.62 26.38 17.73
CA GLY A 384 -5.28 26.33 19.02
C GLY A 384 -6.52 25.43 18.97
N ALA A 385 -6.63 24.53 19.95
CA ALA A 385 -7.88 23.83 20.22
C ALA A 385 -8.96 24.87 20.54
N ASP A 386 -9.86 25.13 19.59
CA ASP A 386 -11.05 25.93 19.81
C ASP A 386 -12.29 25.02 19.88
N GLU A 387 -13.39 25.57 20.42
CA GLU A 387 -14.66 24.84 20.50
C GLU A 387 -15.10 24.31 19.13
N HIS A 388 -14.75 25.00 18.04
CA HIS A 388 -15.10 24.63 16.68
C HIS A 388 -14.37 23.35 16.20
N SER A 389 -13.11 23.14 16.62
CA SER A 389 -12.36 21.90 16.31
C SER A 389 -12.96 20.67 17.01
N GLN A 390 -13.47 20.82 18.23
CA GLN A 390 -14.16 19.74 18.94
C GLN A 390 -15.48 19.37 18.25
N GLU A 391 -16.31 20.37 17.91
CA GLU A 391 -17.57 20.13 17.20
C GLU A 391 -17.35 19.43 15.83
N LEU A 392 -16.29 19.81 15.11
CA LEU A 392 -15.94 19.16 13.85
C LEU A 392 -15.57 17.68 14.09
N LEU A 393 -14.76 17.40 15.10
CA LEU A 393 -14.34 16.02 15.41
C LEU A 393 -15.53 15.16 15.82
N GLU A 394 -16.42 15.67 16.69
CA GLU A 394 -17.66 14.99 17.10
C GLU A 394 -18.54 14.65 15.88
N ARG A 395 -18.66 15.58 14.93
CA ARG A 395 -19.40 15.37 13.69
C ARG A 395 -18.77 14.26 12.84
N CYS A 396 -17.43 14.27 12.70
CA CYS A 396 -16.70 13.22 11.99
C CYS A 396 -16.88 11.86 12.66
N MET A 397 -16.79 11.80 14.00
CA MET A 397 -16.98 10.57 14.76
C MET A 397 -18.40 10.03 14.65
N LYS A 398 -19.40 10.91 14.66
CA LYS A 398 -20.81 10.50 14.48
C LYS A 398 -21.03 9.83 13.13
N GLN A 399 -20.52 10.40 12.05
CA GLN A 399 -20.63 9.80 10.71
C GLN A 399 -19.83 8.50 10.59
N TYR A 400 -18.66 8.43 11.21
CA TYR A 400 -17.88 7.21 11.31
C TYR A 400 -18.66 6.11 12.05
N ASN A 401 -19.32 6.45 13.16
CA ASN A 401 -20.15 5.51 13.91
C ASN A 401 -21.31 4.97 13.07
N GLU A 402 -21.94 5.82 12.26
CA GLU A 402 -23.00 5.42 11.32
C GLU A 402 -22.46 4.47 10.22
N MET A 403 -21.25 4.75 9.70
CA MET A 403 -20.62 3.98 8.64
C MET A 403 -20.16 2.58 9.09
N TYR A 404 -19.72 2.44 10.34
CA TYR A 404 -19.08 1.22 10.85
C TYR A 404 -19.80 0.60 12.04
N GLU A 405 -21.02 1.06 12.38
CA GLU A 405 -21.84 0.57 13.50
C GLU A 405 -21.09 0.61 14.84
N THR A 406 -20.37 1.71 15.09
CA THR A 406 -19.61 1.95 16.31
C THR A 406 -20.25 3.04 17.18
N THR A 407 -19.69 3.33 18.36
CA THR A 407 -20.27 4.29 19.32
C THR A 407 -19.17 5.16 19.96
N PHE A 408 -18.25 5.67 19.17
CA PHE A 408 -17.17 6.53 19.67
C PHE A 408 -17.63 7.95 19.93
N ASP A 409 -17.01 8.58 20.94
CA ASP A 409 -17.17 9.96 21.36
C ASP A 409 -15.80 10.55 21.75
N LEU A 410 -15.76 11.81 22.19
CA LEU A 410 -14.51 12.46 22.61
C LEU A 410 -13.82 11.77 23.78
N ASP A 411 -14.58 11.20 24.71
CA ASP A 411 -14.03 10.48 25.86
C ASP A 411 -13.38 9.15 25.45
N THR A 412 -13.81 8.59 24.31
CA THR A 412 -13.29 7.34 23.73
C THR A 412 -12.38 7.59 22.52
N PHE A 413 -11.80 8.78 22.38
CA PHE A 413 -10.93 9.18 21.26
C PHE A 413 -9.79 8.20 20.99
N ASP A 414 -9.13 7.68 22.02
CA ASP A 414 -8.06 6.69 21.87
C ASP A 414 -8.56 5.38 21.24
N SER A 415 -9.79 4.95 21.57
CA SER A 415 -10.43 3.78 20.96
C SER A 415 -10.80 4.04 19.50
N TYR A 416 -11.32 5.24 19.18
CA TYR A 416 -11.57 5.70 17.82
C TYR A 416 -10.30 5.68 16.98
N ARG A 417 -9.19 6.24 17.48
CA ARG A 417 -7.88 6.23 16.83
C ARG A 417 -7.38 4.80 16.56
N LYS A 418 -7.54 3.88 17.52
CA LYS A 418 -7.16 2.47 17.37
C LYS A 418 -8.02 1.74 16.33
N ASP A 419 -9.31 1.99 16.29
CA ASP A 419 -10.21 1.39 15.29
C ASP A 419 -9.85 1.87 13.87
N ILE A 420 -9.63 3.16 13.67
CA ILE A 420 -9.11 3.71 12.39
C ILE A 420 -7.80 3.02 11.99
N ALA A 421 -6.85 2.92 12.92
CA ALA A 421 -5.56 2.28 12.63
C ALA A 421 -5.73 0.82 12.22
N ASN A 422 -6.64 0.08 12.85
CA ASN A 422 -6.93 -1.31 12.52
C ASN A 422 -7.57 -1.44 11.13
N ARG A 423 -8.53 -0.57 10.77
CA ARG A 423 -9.18 -0.58 9.44
C ARG A 423 -8.23 -0.21 8.30
N LEU A 424 -7.17 0.54 8.59
CA LEU A 424 -6.10 0.82 7.62
C LEU A 424 -5.08 -0.33 7.51
N LYS A 425 -4.96 -1.20 8.53
CA LYS A 425 -3.97 -2.29 8.59
C LYS A 425 -4.52 -3.64 8.17
N GLN A 426 -5.77 -3.94 8.53
CA GLN A 426 -6.37 -5.28 8.47
C GLN A 426 -7.35 -5.34 7.29
N LYS A 427 -7.07 -6.24 6.34
CA LYS A 427 -7.89 -6.41 5.13
C LYS A 427 -9.20 -7.18 5.36
N ASP A 428 -9.34 -7.83 6.49
CA ASP A 428 -10.53 -8.56 6.95
C ASP A 428 -11.59 -7.67 7.61
N LEU A 429 -11.23 -6.44 7.95
CA LEU A 429 -12.18 -5.42 8.43
C LEU A 429 -12.70 -4.56 7.28
N PRO A 430 -13.93 -4.01 7.38
CA PRO A 430 -14.40 -2.96 6.47
C PRO A 430 -13.42 -1.80 6.46
N GLN A 431 -12.73 -1.58 5.33
CA GLN A 431 -11.63 -0.62 5.23
C GLN A 431 -12.14 0.82 5.09
N ILE A 432 -11.24 1.77 5.34
CA ILE A 432 -11.40 3.20 5.05
C ILE A 432 -10.73 3.42 3.69
N ASP A 433 -11.44 4.05 2.74
CA ASP A 433 -10.88 4.36 1.44
C ASP A 433 -9.94 5.56 1.53
N ILE A 434 -10.38 6.64 2.19
CA ILE A 434 -9.60 7.86 2.39
C ILE A 434 -9.66 8.29 3.86
N LEU A 435 -8.50 8.43 4.49
CA LEU A 435 -8.38 9.05 5.80
C LEU A 435 -7.82 10.48 5.67
N LEU A 436 -8.64 11.49 6.03
CA LEU A 436 -8.21 12.88 6.10
C LEU A 436 -7.45 13.13 7.40
N VAL A 437 -6.28 13.75 7.28
CA VAL A 437 -5.41 14.03 8.42
C VAL A 437 -4.72 15.41 8.29
N VAL A 438 -4.38 16.01 9.42
CA VAL A 438 -3.49 17.19 9.42
C VAL A 438 -2.04 16.72 9.64
N ASN A 439 -1.75 16.08 10.76
CA ASN A 439 -0.41 15.57 11.08
C ASN A 439 -0.41 14.14 11.59
N MET A 440 -1.52 13.69 12.18
CA MET A 440 -1.64 12.32 12.68
C MET A 440 -1.46 11.31 11.55
N PHE A 441 -0.90 10.15 11.84
CA PHE A 441 -0.61 9.06 10.89
C PHE A 441 0.47 9.38 9.83
N LEU A 442 0.90 10.63 9.64
CA LEU A 442 1.99 10.96 8.73
C LEU A 442 3.37 10.51 9.26
N THR A 443 3.49 10.34 10.58
CA THR A 443 4.71 9.86 11.24
C THR A 443 4.39 8.72 12.19
N GLY A 444 5.26 7.72 12.29
CA GLY A 444 5.13 6.63 13.27
C GLY A 444 4.10 5.54 12.96
N PHE A 445 3.26 5.71 11.93
CA PHE A 445 2.24 4.73 11.56
C PHE A 445 2.76 3.77 10.49
N ASP A 446 2.46 2.48 10.63
CA ASP A 446 2.84 1.43 9.67
C ASP A 446 1.61 0.60 9.26
N ALA A 447 1.28 0.63 7.97
CA ALA A 447 0.19 -0.13 7.38
C ALA A 447 0.59 -0.58 5.97
N LYS A 448 0.65 -1.90 5.75
CA LYS A 448 0.97 -2.46 4.43
C LYS A 448 -0.07 -2.11 3.35
N PRO A 449 -1.40 -2.12 3.67
CA PRO A 449 -2.42 -1.74 2.69
C PRO A 449 -2.42 -0.27 2.30
N LEU A 450 -1.74 0.61 3.03
CA LEU A 450 -1.69 2.03 2.70
C LEU A 450 -0.77 2.24 1.47
N SER A 451 -1.37 2.51 0.30
CA SER A 451 -0.65 2.67 -0.97
C SER A 451 -0.50 4.11 -1.41
N THR A 452 -1.45 4.98 -1.07
CA THR A 452 -1.59 6.31 -1.68
C THR A 452 -1.60 7.41 -0.63
N LEU A 453 -0.88 8.49 -0.92
CA LEU A 453 -0.87 9.74 -0.15
C LEU A 453 -1.24 10.90 -1.06
N TYR A 454 -2.39 11.51 -0.80
CA TYR A 454 -2.79 12.79 -1.36
C TYR A 454 -2.27 13.91 -0.47
N LEU A 455 -1.69 14.96 -1.07
CA LEU A 455 -1.07 16.07 -0.36
C LEU A 455 -1.63 17.41 -0.82
N ASP A 456 -2.33 18.12 0.06
CA ASP A 456 -2.59 19.54 -0.06
C ASP A 456 -1.96 20.31 1.12
N LYS A 457 -0.69 20.01 1.34
CA LYS A 457 0.12 20.55 2.44
C LYS A 457 1.57 20.69 2.01
N ASN A 458 2.21 21.75 2.47
CA ASN A 458 3.65 21.92 2.30
C ASN A 458 4.39 21.08 3.33
N LEU A 459 5.06 20.04 2.86
CA LEU A 459 5.97 19.22 3.67
C LEU A 459 7.41 19.45 3.22
N ILE A 460 8.32 19.54 4.18
CA ILE A 460 9.74 19.80 3.93
C ILE A 460 10.59 18.76 4.67
N TRP A 461 11.78 18.48 4.13
CA TRP A 461 12.81 17.64 4.76
C TRP A 461 12.28 16.32 5.33
N HIS A 462 12.50 16.11 6.63
CA HIS A 462 12.14 14.87 7.33
C HIS A 462 10.65 14.58 7.32
N SER A 463 9.78 15.61 7.47
CA SER A 463 8.33 15.42 7.46
C SER A 463 7.82 14.93 6.09
N LEU A 464 8.42 15.39 4.99
CA LEU A 464 8.13 14.93 3.65
C LEU A 464 8.51 13.45 3.47
N VAL A 465 9.76 13.09 3.77
CA VAL A 465 10.23 11.70 3.59
C VAL A 465 9.49 10.74 4.50
N GLN A 466 9.14 11.14 5.72
CA GLN A 466 8.36 10.32 6.64
C GLN A 466 6.93 10.09 6.15
N ALA A 467 6.26 11.12 5.62
CA ALA A 467 4.92 11.00 5.05
C ALA A 467 4.92 10.09 3.80
N TYR A 468 5.85 10.30 2.87
CA TYR A 468 6.03 9.43 1.71
C TYR A 468 6.25 7.98 2.11
N SER A 469 7.10 7.75 3.11
CA SER A 469 7.43 6.41 3.60
C SER A 469 6.26 5.68 4.28
N ARG A 470 5.07 6.30 4.39
CA ARG A 470 3.85 5.59 4.80
C ARG A 470 3.33 4.69 3.69
N THR A 471 3.50 5.09 2.43
CA THR A 471 2.94 4.40 1.27
C THR A 471 3.82 3.28 0.71
N ASN A 472 5.12 3.27 1.01
CA ASN A 472 6.09 2.40 0.33
C ASN A 472 6.36 1.05 1.02
N ARG A 473 5.46 0.58 1.87
CA ARG A 473 5.55 -0.76 2.46
C ARG A 473 5.28 -1.84 1.44
N VAL A 474 6.14 -2.85 1.41
CA VAL A 474 5.91 -4.05 0.60
C VAL A 474 4.71 -4.82 1.16
N ASP A 475 3.76 -5.12 0.31
CA ASP A 475 2.60 -5.96 0.61
C ASP A 475 2.56 -7.13 -0.37
N LYS A 476 1.69 -7.09 -1.36
CA LYS A 476 1.60 -8.04 -2.46
C LYS A 476 2.27 -7.49 -3.72
N ALA A 477 2.51 -8.32 -4.73
CA ALA A 477 3.09 -7.90 -6.01
C ALA A 477 2.24 -6.86 -6.74
N THR A 478 0.93 -6.80 -6.45
CA THR A 478 0.01 -5.78 -6.95
C THR A 478 0.32 -4.37 -6.46
N LYS A 479 1.01 -4.23 -5.31
CA LYS A 479 1.53 -2.95 -4.82
C LYS A 479 2.97 -2.76 -5.27
N GLN A 480 3.17 -2.11 -6.41
CA GLN A 480 4.49 -1.95 -7.03
C GLN A 480 5.29 -0.76 -6.49
N PHE A 481 4.62 0.27 -6.01
CA PHE A 481 5.22 1.50 -5.49
C PHE A 481 4.29 2.21 -4.51
N GLY A 482 4.83 3.20 -3.80
CA GLY A 482 4.03 4.15 -3.04
C GLY A 482 3.58 5.29 -3.94
N GLN A 483 2.27 5.51 -4.06
CA GLN A 483 1.69 6.58 -4.87
C GLN A 483 1.59 7.87 -4.06
N ILE A 484 2.09 8.97 -4.61
CA ILE A 484 2.01 10.32 -4.04
C ILE A 484 1.35 11.23 -5.08
N VAL A 485 0.26 11.88 -4.71
CA VAL A 485 -0.41 12.87 -5.56
C VAL A 485 -0.40 14.20 -4.82
N SER A 486 0.38 15.16 -5.32
CA SER A 486 0.54 16.46 -4.67
C SER A 486 -0.23 17.56 -5.40
N TYR A 487 -1.05 18.27 -4.65
CA TYR A 487 -1.78 19.47 -5.08
C TYR A 487 -1.04 20.78 -4.71
N ARG A 488 0.20 20.65 -4.22
CA ARG A 488 1.13 21.75 -3.94
C ARG A 488 2.39 21.61 -4.78
N ASN A 489 2.99 22.71 -5.16
CA ASN A 489 4.28 22.67 -5.85
C ASN A 489 5.42 22.47 -4.84
N ILE A 490 5.63 21.24 -4.43
CA ILE A 490 6.69 20.87 -3.48
C ILE A 490 7.87 20.16 -4.14
N LYS A 491 7.95 20.16 -5.48
CA LYS A 491 8.98 19.40 -6.23
C LYS A 491 10.39 19.71 -5.77
N LYS A 492 10.73 20.98 -5.60
CA LYS A 492 12.06 21.39 -5.14
C LYS A 492 12.36 20.83 -3.75
N TRP A 493 11.44 20.93 -2.80
CA TRP A 493 11.61 20.41 -1.45
C TRP A 493 11.68 18.88 -1.42
N GLN A 494 10.96 18.22 -2.31
CA GLN A 494 11.07 16.79 -2.51
C GLN A 494 12.46 16.39 -2.98
N ASP A 495 12.95 17.02 -4.07
CA ASP A 495 14.25 16.70 -4.66
C ASP A 495 15.37 16.96 -3.63
N ASP A 496 15.31 18.08 -2.91
CA ASP A 496 16.25 18.41 -1.84
C ASP A 496 16.21 17.38 -0.69
N ALA A 497 15.00 16.99 -0.25
CA ALA A 497 14.83 16.06 0.87
C ALA A 497 15.26 14.63 0.48
N LEU A 498 14.84 14.14 -0.68
CA LEU A 498 15.20 12.81 -1.15
C LEU A 498 16.71 12.69 -1.40
N THR A 499 17.33 13.70 -2.01
CA THR A 499 18.80 13.76 -2.16
C THR A 499 19.51 13.70 -0.80
N LEU A 500 19.03 14.47 0.20
CA LEU A 500 19.64 14.51 1.52
C LEU A 500 19.59 13.17 2.25
N PHE A 501 18.47 12.44 2.14
CA PHE A 501 18.24 11.20 2.88
C PHE A 501 18.55 9.91 2.08
N SER A 502 18.83 10.03 0.78
CA SER A 502 19.28 8.92 -0.06
C SER A 502 20.80 8.88 -0.28
N GLY A 503 21.50 9.92 0.14
CA GLY A 503 22.91 10.14 -0.17
C GLY A 503 23.10 10.60 -1.62
N ASP A 504 24.32 10.50 -2.17
CA ASP A 504 24.66 10.94 -3.53
C ASP A 504 24.16 9.98 -4.62
N GLY A 505 22.98 9.36 -4.42
CA GLY A 505 22.37 8.44 -5.37
C GLY A 505 21.61 9.14 -6.50
N ASP A 506 21.42 8.42 -7.62
CA ASP A 506 20.57 8.86 -8.72
C ASP A 506 19.09 8.92 -8.23
N PRO A 507 18.34 10.02 -8.47
CA PRO A 507 16.91 10.09 -8.19
C PRO A 507 16.10 8.90 -8.68
N ASN A 508 16.49 8.29 -9.80
CA ASN A 508 15.85 7.11 -10.37
C ASN A 508 16.00 5.83 -9.51
N GLU A 509 16.86 5.84 -8.52
CA GLU A 509 16.96 4.73 -7.55
C GLU A 509 15.76 4.69 -6.58
N TYR A 510 15.09 5.83 -6.33
CA TYR A 510 14.01 5.94 -5.36
C TYR A 510 12.70 6.53 -5.90
N LEU A 511 12.74 7.21 -7.06
CA LEU A 511 11.55 7.66 -7.77
C LEU A 511 11.31 6.82 -9.01
N LEU A 512 10.05 6.68 -9.40
CA LEU A 512 9.68 6.22 -10.73
C LEU A 512 9.84 7.37 -11.73
N GLU A 513 10.09 7.01 -12.98
CA GLU A 513 10.11 7.94 -14.09
C GLU A 513 8.71 8.53 -14.37
N ASN A 514 8.64 9.54 -15.20
CA ASN A 514 7.38 10.16 -15.59
C ASN A 514 6.58 9.31 -16.60
N TYR A 515 5.34 9.70 -16.84
CA TYR A 515 4.44 9.03 -17.77
C TYR A 515 5.02 8.88 -19.18
N GLU A 516 5.64 9.95 -19.71
CA GLU A 516 6.24 9.97 -21.05
C GLU A 516 7.37 8.94 -21.18
N TYR A 517 8.13 8.71 -20.11
CA TYR A 517 9.14 7.67 -20.08
C TYR A 517 8.51 6.27 -20.24
N TYR A 518 7.47 5.96 -19.47
CA TYR A 518 6.79 4.67 -19.56
C TYR A 518 6.04 4.50 -20.87
N LEU A 519 5.47 5.57 -21.42
CA LEU A 519 4.86 5.55 -22.73
C LEU A 519 5.90 5.21 -23.82
N ASN A 520 7.06 5.86 -23.78
CA ASN A 520 8.16 5.53 -24.68
C ASN A 520 8.66 4.10 -24.49
N GLN A 521 8.71 3.63 -23.24
CA GLN A 521 9.10 2.26 -22.93
C GLN A 521 8.10 1.25 -23.52
N TRP A 522 6.81 1.49 -23.42
CA TRP A 522 5.75 0.71 -24.06
C TRP A 522 5.96 0.63 -25.58
N MET A 523 6.14 1.78 -26.22
CA MET A 523 6.39 1.87 -27.68
C MET A 523 7.65 1.11 -28.12
N ASN A 524 8.66 0.98 -27.26
CA ASN A 524 9.87 0.23 -27.54
C ASN A 524 9.73 -1.28 -27.27
N GLN A 525 8.84 -1.69 -26.38
CA GLN A 525 8.63 -3.09 -26.00
C GLN A 525 7.75 -3.82 -27.02
N GLU A 526 6.80 -3.14 -27.64
CA GLU A 526 5.91 -3.74 -28.63
C GLU A 526 6.67 -4.37 -29.82
N PRO A 527 7.64 -3.69 -30.49
CA PRO A 527 8.40 -4.33 -31.53
C PRO A 527 9.19 -5.56 -31.08
N VAL A 528 9.53 -5.65 -29.80
CA VAL A 528 10.18 -6.84 -29.23
C VAL A 528 9.19 -8.00 -29.15
N LEU A 529 7.96 -7.75 -28.70
CA LEU A 529 6.89 -8.74 -28.68
C LEU A 529 6.56 -9.22 -30.11
N ARG A 530 6.38 -8.29 -31.06
CA ARG A 530 6.08 -8.60 -32.48
C ARG A 530 7.19 -9.39 -33.19
N LYS A 531 8.43 -9.30 -32.75
CA LYS A 531 9.52 -10.14 -33.27
C LYS A 531 9.40 -11.61 -32.83
N VAL A 532 8.78 -11.85 -31.69
CA VAL A 532 8.55 -13.21 -31.18
C VAL A 532 7.25 -13.78 -31.73
N THR A 533 6.22 -12.91 -31.82
CA THR A 533 4.88 -13.27 -32.28
C THR A 533 4.35 -12.13 -33.17
N GLU A 534 4.06 -12.40 -34.43
CA GLU A 534 3.55 -11.38 -35.36
C GLU A 534 2.20 -10.80 -34.91
N ASP A 535 1.35 -11.63 -34.35
CA ASP A 535 0.03 -11.30 -33.85
C ASP A 535 -0.39 -12.21 -32.67
N VAL A 536 -1.58 -11.99 -32.13
CA VAL A 536 -2.14 -12.75 -31.02
C VAL A 536 -2.30 -14.25 -31.38
N GLU A 537 -2.64 -14.56 -32.64
CA GLU A 537 -2.82 -15.96 -33.07
C GLU A 537 -1.48 -16.69 -33.13
N ALA A 538 -0.43 -16.00 -33.61
CA ALA A 538 0.93 -16.55 -33.64
C ALA A 538 1.45 -16.88 -32.22
N ALA A 539 1.06 -16.11 -31.21
CA ALA A 539 1.40 -16.40 -29.81
C ALA A 539 0.86 -17.76 -29.33
N GLY A 540 -0.30 -18.18 -29.86
CA GLY A 540 -0.88 -19.50 -29.56
C GLY A 540 -0.24 -20.67 -30.34
N GLN A 541 0.63 -20.39 -31.29
CA GLN A 541 1.27 -21.41 -32.14
C GLN A 541 2.73 -21.71 -31.77
N LEU A 542 3.24 -21.09 -30.71
CA LEU A 542 4.60 -21.31 -30.23
C LEU A 542 4.77 -22.77 -29.75
N LYS A 543 5.83 -23.44 -30.21
CA LYS A 543 6.05 -24.87 -29.95
C LYS A 543 7.37 -25.15 -29.23
N SER A 544 8.34 -24.28 -29.36
CA SER A 544 9.64 -24.47 -28.71
C SER A 544 9.72 -23.77 -27.36
N GLU A 545 10.46 -24.38 -26.44
CA GLU A 545 10.71 -23.82 -25.10
C GLU A 545 11.33 -22.41 -25.18
N ASP A 546 12.24 -22.18 -26.14
CA ASP A 546 12.90 -20.88 -26.30
C ASP A 546 11.96 -19.80 -26.83
N GLU A 547 11.06 -20.11 -27.77
CA GLU A 547 10.05 -19.17 -28.28
C GLU A 547 9.06 -18.78 -27.17
N ILE A 548 8.56 -19.77 -26.43
CA ILE A 548 7.66 -19.56 -25.28
C ILE A 548 8.35 -18.71 -24.21
N ARG A 549 9.61 -18.98 -23.91
CA ARG A 549 10.41 -18.20 -22.96
C ARG A 549 10.53 -16.74 -23.41
N MET A 550 10.88 -16.51 -24.68
CA MET A 550 11.00 -15.15 -25.24
C MET A 550 9.67 -14.41 -25.19
N PHE A 551 8.56 -15.08 -25.52
CA PHE A 551 7.22 -14.51 -25.42
C PHE A 551 6.87 -14.10 -24.00
N ILE A 552 7.04 -15.01 -23.03
CA ILE A 552 6.76 -14.76 -21.60
C ILE A 552 7.55 -13.54 -21.10
N ILE A 553 8.83 -13.44 -21.43
CA ILE A 553 9.69 -12.33 -21.03
C ILE A 553 9.22 -11.01 -21.65
N ALA A 554 8.96 -11.00 -22.96
CA ALA A 554 8.53 -9.81 -23.68
C ALA A 554 7.16 -9.32 -23.19
N PHE A 555 6.16 -10.21 -23.10
CA PHE A 555 4.83 -9.84 -22.65
C PHE A 555 4.84 -9.37 -21.18
N ARG A 556 5.54 -10.08 -20.29
CA ARG A 556 5.68 -9.67 -18.89
C ARG A 556 6.28 -8.26 -18.74
N SER A 557 7.26 -7.93 -19.56
CA SER A 557 7.86 -6.59 -19.56
C SER A 557 6.83 -5.53 -19.94
N MET A 558 6.02 -5.78 -20.97
CA MET A 558 4.93 -4.89 -21.39
C MET A 558 3.84 -4.78 -20.32
N ALA A 559 3.42 -5.89 -19.73
CA ALA A 559 2.39 -5.91 -18.67
C ALA A 559 2.82 -5.06 -17.46
N LYS A 560 4.10 -5.09 -17.08
CA LYS A 560 4.64 -4.23 -16.02
C LYS A 560 4.58 -2.75 -16.37
N THR A 561 4.95 -2.41 -17.61
CA THR A 561 4.91 -1.03 -18.08
C THR A 561 3.47 -0.50 -18.11
N LEU A 562 2.54 -1.29 -18.65
CA LEU A 562 1.12 -0.93 -18.65
C LEU A 562 0.56 -0.75 -17.25
N ALA A 563 0.87 -1.66 -16.34
CA ALA A 563 0.44 -1.55 -14.94
C ALA A 563 0.92 -0.24 -14.28
N THR A 564 2.15 0.19 -14.61
CA THR A 564 2.66 1.48 -14.15
C THR A 564 1.95 2.65 -14.83
N LEU A 565 1.74 2.60 -16.16
CA LEU A 565 1.01 3.64 -16.89
C LEU A 565 -0.41 3.86 -16.36
N LYS A 566 -1.14 2.78 -16.10
CA LYS A 566 -2.50 2.82 -15.56
C LYS A 566 -2.62 3.52 -14.20
N THR A 567 -1.52 3.71 -13.45
CA THR A 567 -1.55 4.42 -12.17
C THR A 567 -1.44 5.94 -12.28
N PHE A 568 -1.11 6.46 -13.45
CA PHE A 568 -1.08 7.89 -13.68
C PHE A 568 -2.48 8.41 -14.00
N SER A 569 -2.90 9.51 -13.37
CA SER A 569 -4.23 10.11 -13.56
C SER A 569 -4.55 10.49 -15.02
N LYS A 570 -3.51 10.78 -15.82
CA LYS A 570 -3.66 11.13 -17.25
C LYS A 570 -3.66 9.93 -18.19
N PHE A 571 -3.64 8.69 -17.69
CA PHE A 571 -3.62 7.51 -18.52
C PHE A 571 -4.90 7.41 -19.36
N ASP A 572 -4.73 7.21 -20.65
CA ASP A 572 -5.80 6.89 -21.59
C ASP A 572 -5.28 5.82 -22.56
N TRP A 573 -6.08 4.80 -22.84
CA TRP A 573 -5.73 3.76 -23.79
C TRP A 573 -5.42 4.29 -25.19
N SER A 574 -6.04 5.40 -25.59
CA SER A 574 -5.75 6.08 -26.85
C SER A 574 -4.30 6.54 -27.00
N ASP A 575 -3.60 6.79 -25.88
CA ASP A 575 -2.16 7.12 -25.90
C ASP A 575 -1.30 5.92 -26.34
N LEU A 576 -1.79 4.69 -26.13
CA LEU A 576 -1.13 3.42 -26.51
C LEU A 576 -1.52 2.96 -27.90
N GLY A 577 -2.62 3.41 -28.41
CA GLY A 577 -3.53 2.81 -29.39
C GLY A 577 -3.12 2.89 -30.86
N VAL A 578 -1.87 3.23 -31.22
CA VAL A 578 -1.42 3.05 -32.62
C VAL A 578 -0.73 1.71 -32.82
N VAL A 579 -0.37 1.03 -31.74
CA VAL A 579 0.61 -0.06 -31.79
C VAL A 579 0.06 -1.37 -31.24
N LEU A 580 -0.69 -1.33 -30.16
CA LEU A 580 -1.33 -2.48 -29.54
C LEU A 580 -2.55 -1.97 -28.76
N ASP A 581 -3.74 -2.29 -29.23
CA ASP A 581 -4.97 -1.91 -28.56
C ASP A 581 -5.30 -2.82 -27.35
N GLU A 582 -6.37 -2.50 -26.63
CA GLU A 582 -6.77 -3.23 -25.43
C GLU A 582 -7.13 -4.68 -25.74
N ASP A 583 -7.82 -4.93 -26.85
CA ASP A 583 -8.26 -6.27 -27.26
C ASP A 583 -7.07 -7.17 -27.62
N GLU A 584 -6.10 -6.62 -28.36
CA GLU A 584 -4.86 -7.34 -28.70
C GLU A 584 -4.03 -7.63 -27.41
N TYR A 585 -3.95 -6.67 -26.49
CA TYR A 585 -3.26 -6.88 -25.22
C TYR A 585 -3.92 -8.01 -24.40
N GLU A 586 -5.23 -8.02 -24.27
CA GLU A 586 -5.95 -9.09 -23.55
C GLU A 586 -5.80 -10.45 -24.26
N GLY A 587 -5.73 -10.46 -25.61
CA GLY A 587 -5.42 -11.65 -26.37
C GLY A 587 -4.03 -12.23 -26.04
N TYR A 588 -2.97 -11.40 -26.04
CA TYR A 588 -1.63 -11.83 -25.61
C TYR A 588 -1.56 -12.25 -24.15
N LYS A 589 -2.30 -11.59 -23.27
CA LYS A 589 -2.41 -11.93 -21.87
C LYS A 589 -3.04 -13.31 -21.67
N SER A 590 -4.05 -13.65 -22.47
CA SER A 590 -4.67 -14.98 -22.46
C SER A 590 -3.65 -16.08 -22.77
N TRP A 591 -2.80 -15.87 -23.79
CA TRP A 591 -1.73 -16.82 -24.10
C TRP A 591 -0.64 -16.89 -23.03
N TYR A 592 -0.28 -15.76 -22.43
CA TYR A 592 0.64 -15.75 -21.30
C TYR A 592 0.13 -16.59 -20.12
N LEU A 593 -1.16 -16.46 -19.79
CA LEU A 593 -1.80 -17.24 -18.74
C LEU A 593 -1.87 -18.73 -19.12
N TYR A 594 -2.17 -19.05 -20.37
CA TYR A 594 -2.16 -20.41 -20.85
C TYR A 594 -0.81 -21.09 -20.66
N TYR A 595 0.29 -20.47 -21.12
CA TYR A 595 1.63 -21.03 -20.94
C TYR A 595 2.02 -21.17 -19.46
N LYS A 596 1.61 -20.23 -18.65
CA LYS A 596 1.82 -20.29 -17.21
C LYS A 596 1.13 -21.51 -16.58
N ASP A 597 -0.14 -21.77 -16.93
CA ASP A 597 -0.90 -22.89 -16.38
C ASP A 597 -0.31 -24.23 -16.84
N GLN A 598 0.33 -24.27 -18.01
CA GLN A 598 1.05 -25.45 -18.49
C GLN A 598 2.27 -25.81 -17.61
N THR A 599 2.89 -24.85 -16.91
CA THR A 599 3.98 -25.15 -15.96
C THR A 599 3.52 -25.97 -14.76
N MET A 600 2.24 -25.93 -14.44
CA MET A 600 1.63 -26.70 -13.37
C MET A 600 1.23 -28.12 -13.80
N ASN A 601 1.26 -28.41 -15.11
CA ASN A 601 0.91 -29.72 -15.65
C ASN A 601 2.14 -30.63 -15.67
N PRO A 602 2.10 -31.84 -15.08
CA PRO A 602 3.22 -32.78 -15.12
C PRO A 602 3.58 -33.28 -16.53
N ASP A 603 2.67 -33.15 -17.49
CA ASP A 603 2.85 -33.58 -18.88
C ASP A 603 2.24 -32.53 -19.82
N PRO A 604 2.85 -31.34 -19.95
CA PRO A 604 2.28 -30.26 -20.76
C PRO A 604 2.33 -30.62 -22.26
N PRO A 605 1.30 -30.25 -23.03
CA PRO A 605 1.25 -30.51 -24.48
C PRO A 605 2.30 -29.72 -25.26
N VAL A 606 2.87 -28.68 -24.68
CA VAL A 606 4.00 -27.88 -25.21
C VAL A 606 5.11 -27.78 -24.17
N PRO A 607 6.39 -27.80 -24.56
CA PRO A 607 7.50 -27.66 -23.64
C PRO A 607 7.51 -26.22 -23.09
N VAL A 608 7.20 -26.04 -21.82
CA VAL A 608 7.22 -24.74 -21.13
C VAL A 608 8.46 -24.66 -20.24
N PRO A 609 9.25 -23.57 -20.30
CA PRO A 609 10.45 -23.45 -19.49
C PRO A 609 10.13 -23.39 -18.01
N VAL A 610 10.68 -24.33 -17.23
CA VAL A 610 10.42 -24.49 -15.78
C VAL A 610 11.12 -23.41 -14.96
N ASP A 611 12.16 -22.78 -15.50
CA ASP A 611 12.98 -21.77 -14.83
C ASP A 611 12.55 -20.32 -15.12
N VAL A 612 11.48 -20.13 -15.88
CA VAL A 612 10.92 -18.79 -16.14
C VAL A 612 10.09 -18.34 -14.94
N ASP A 613 10.45 -17.19 -14.40
CA ASP A 613 9.70 -16.52 -13.34
C ASP A 613 8.44 -15.88 -13.94
N PHE A 614 7.30 -16.52 -13.74
CA PHE A 614 6.00 -15.92 -14.05
C PHE A 614 5.65 -14.97 -12.91
N ASP A 615 5.50 -13.70 -13.19
CA ASP A 615 5.00 -12.71 -12.25
C ASP A 615 3.48 -12.94 -12.05
N ILE A 616 3.20 -13.95 -11.24
CA ILE A 616 1.88 -14.55 -11.06
C ILE A 616 0.85 -13.50 -10.61
N GLU A 617 1.25 -12.57 -9.76
CA GLU A 617 0.33 -11.63 -9.13
C GLU A 617 0.04 -10.43 -10.02
N LEU A 618 1.00 -9.97 -10.83
CA LEU A 618 0.83 -8.86 -11.77
C LEU A 618 -0.18 -9.16 -12.90
N VAL A 619 -0.32 -10.41 -13.29
CA VAL A 619 -1.21 -10.84 -14.39
C VAL A 619 -2.46 -11.51 -13.85
N ARG A 620 -2.47 -12.02 -12.61
CA ARG A 620 -3.62 -12.71 -11.98
C ARG A 620 -4.75 -11.79 -11.54
N THR A 621 -4.52 -10.51 -11.45
CA THR A 621 -5.53 -9.54 -11.01
C THR A 621 -6.59 -9.23 -12.05
N ASP A 622 -6.32 -9.54 -13.31
CA ASP A 622 -7.30 -9.41 -14.36
C ASP A 622 -7.76 -10.78 -14.83
N ARG A 623 -8.91 -11.14 -14.40
CA ARG A 623 -9.98 -11.97 -14.96
C ARG A 623 -9.51 -13.04 -15.96
N ILE A 624 -9.58 -14.28 -15.57
CA ILE A 624 -9.99 -15.30 -16.52
C ILE A 624 -11.36 -14.82 -17.02
N ASN A 625 -11.34 -14.09 -18.12
CA ASN A 625 -12.55 -13.52 -18.68
C ASN A 625 -13.15 -14.50 -19.71
N VAL A 626 -14.36 -14.17 -20.17
CA VAL A 626 -15.06 -14.96 -21.17
C VAL A 626 -14.21 -15.10 -22.45
N VAL A 627 -13.50 -14.04 -22.85
CA VAL A 627 -12.60 -14.02 -24.02
C VAL A 627 -11.45 -15.03 -23.90
N TYR A 628 -10.83 -15.13 -22.72
CA TYR A 628 -9.81 -16.15 -22.46
C TYR A 628 -10.31 -17.58 -22.68
N ILE A 629 -11.49 -17.90 -22.13
CA ILE A 629 -12.10 -19.23 -22.29
C ILE A 629 -12.45 -19.51 -23.75
N LEU A 630 -12.99 -18.52 -24.47
CA LEU A 630 -13.34 -18.65 -25.88
C LEU A 630 -12.10 -18.84 -26.77
N ASN A 631 -11.01 -18.17 -26.47
CA ASN A 631 -9.71 -18.36 -27.14
C ASN A 631 -9.12 -19.76 -26.86
N LEU A 632 -9.24 -20.29 -25.65
CA LEU A 632 -8.87 -21.67 -25.36
C LEU A 632 -9.72 -22.68 -26.16
N LEU A 633 -11.03 -22.44 -26.27
CA LEU A 633 -11.92 -23.26 -27.06
C LEU A 633 -11.57 -23.22 -28.56
N LYS A 634 -11.27 -22.02 -29.11
CA LYS A 634 -10.81 -21.87 -30.50
C LYS A 634 -9.56 -22.72 -30.78
N ASN A 635 -8.64 -22.79 -29.84
CA ASN A 635 -7.42 -23.60 -29.97
C ASN A 635 -7.65 -25.10 -29.81
N ALA A 636 -8.60 -25.51 -28.99
CA ALA A 636 -8.96 -26.92 -28.85
C ALA A 636 -9.53 -27.50 -30.18
N LYS A 637 -10.01 -26.64 -31.08
CA LYS A 637 -10.61 -27.06 -32.40
C LYS A 637 -9.63 -27.25 -33.53
N LYS A 638 -8.35 -26.89 -33.40
CA LYS A 638 -7.38 -26.94 -34.51
C LYS A 638 -7.17 -28.36 -35.04
N GLU A 639 -7.12 -28.49 -36.40
CA GLU A 639 -6.93 -29.76 -37.12
C GLU A 639 -5.69 -30.59 -36.75
N SER A 640 -4.70 -29.96 -36.11
CA SER A 640 -3.47 -30.61 -35.73
C SER A 640 -3.57 -31.47 -34.46
N LYS A 641 -4.73 -31.53 -33.78
CA LYS A 641 -4.93 -32.25 -32.53
C LYS A 641 -5.74 -33.51 -32.70
N THR A 642 -5.38 -34.58 -31.99
CA THR A 642 -6.17 -35.80 -31.89
C THR A 642 -7.45 -35.58 -31.10
N GLU A 643 -8.46 -36.41 -31.27
CA GLU A 643 -9.69 -36.30 -30.49
C GLU A 643 -9.48 -36.43 -28.99
N GLU A 644 -8.45 -37.20 -28.56
CA GLU A 644 -8.09 -37.34 -27.16
C GLU A 644 -7.47 -36.02 -26.62
N GLU A 645 -6.65 -35.33 -27.40
CA GLU A 645 -6.08 -34.03 -27.06
C GLU A 645 -7.16 -32.92 -26.99
N LYS A 646 -8.07 -32.92 -27.93
CA LYS A 646 -9.24 -31.99 -27.93
C LYS A 646 -10.09 -32.16 -26.67
N GLN A 647 -10.35 -33.42 -26.26
CA GLN A 647 -11.12 -33.71 -25.06
C GLN A 647 -10.37 -33.27 -23.78
N GLN A 648 -9.08 -33.49 -23.72
CA GLN A 648 -8.26 -33.05 -22.59
C GLN A 648 -8.25 -31.52 -22.44
N ASP A 649 -8.18 -30.78 -23.56
CA ASP A 649 -8.26 -29.32 -23.56
C ASP A 649 -9.63 -28.84 -23.05
N VAL A 650 -10.70 -29.45 -23.50
CA VAL A 650 -12.07 -29.12 -23.05
C VAL A 650 -12.23 -29.40 -21.55
N ASP A 651 -11.73 -30.52 -21.07
CA ASP A 651 -11.75 -30.86 -19.64
C ASP A 651 -10.96 -29.85 -18.80
N LEU A 652 -9.84 -29.36 -19.33
CA LEU A 652 -9.05 -28.32 -18.70
C LEU A 652 -9.82 -26.99 -18.63
N ILE A 653 -10.45 -26.60 -19.75
CA ILE A 653 -11.26 -25.38 -19.84
C ILE A 653 -12.43 -25.42 -18.86
N LEU A 654 -13.12 -26.57 -18.77
CA LEU A 654 -14.22 -26.74 -17.81
C LEU A 654 -13.74 -26.60 -16.34
N ARG A 655 -12.52 -27.09 -16.02
CA ARG A 655 -11.92 -26.92 -14.70
C ARG A 655 -11.55 -25.45 -14.41
N GLU A 656 -11.05 -24.73 -15.41
CA GLU A 656 -10.73 -23.30 -15.27
C GLU A 656 -11.98 -22.45 -15.05
N ILE A 657 -13.07 -22.75 -15.77
CA ILE A 657 -14.38 -22.13 -15.52
C ILE A 657 -14.85 -22.41 -14.08
N GLU A 658 -14.60 -23.62 -13.55
CA GLU A 658 -15.00 -23.97 -12.18
C GLU A 658 -14.18 -23.28 -11.10
N ARG A 659 -12.91 -23.02 -11.36
CA ARG A 659 -11.97 -22.41 -10.42
C ARG A 659 -11.96 -20.89 -10.45
N SER A 660 -12.58 -20.29 -11.47
CA SER A 660 -12.56 -18.84 -11.64
C SER A 660 -13.35 -18.12 -10.55
N ASP A 661 -12.68 -17.15 -9.90
CA ASP A 661 -13.29 -16.20 -8.97
C ASP A 661 -13.86 -14.97 -9.67
N ASN A 662 -13.81 -14.90 -11.00
CA ASN A 662 -14.38 -13.81 -11.78
C ASN A 662 -15.90 -13.80 -11.65
N GLU A 663 -16.46 -12.67 -11.22
CA GLU A 663 -17.90 -12.54 -10.96
C GLU A 663 -18.73 -12.70 -12.23
N LEU A 664 -18.28 -12.12 -13.35
CA LEU A 664 -18.93 -12.21 -14.66
C LEU A 664 -18.84 -13.63 -15.23
N LEU A 665 -17.67 -14.27 -15.14
CA LEU A 665 -17.51 -15.65 -15.55
C LEU A 665 -18.32 -16.59 -14.64
N ARG A 666 -18.46 -16.28 -13.36
CA ARG A 666 -19.31 -17.03 -12.42
C ARG A 666 -20.78 -16.92 -12.79
N LEU A 667 -21.25 -15.74 -13.21
CA LEU A 667 -22.61 -15.52 -13.68
C LEU A 667 -22.87 -16.23 -15.02
N LYS A 668 -21.89 -16.26 -15.93
CA LYS A 668 -21.96 -16.93 -17.24
C LYS A 668 -21.52 -18.39 -17.22
N LYS A 669 -21.09 -18.92 -16.10
CA LYS A 669 -20.49 -20.24 -15.92
C LYS A 669 -21.38 -21.37 -16.52
N ASP A 670 -22.66 -21.34 -16.16
CA ASP A 670 -23.61 -22.39 -16.61
C ASP A 670 -23.89 -22.28 -18.11
N VAL A 671 -24.00 -21.06 -18.65
CA VAL A 671 -24.18 -20.79 -20.08
C VAL A 671 -22.97 -21.25 -20.89
N MET A 672 -21.76 -20.95 -20.41
CA MET A 672 -20.52 -21.40 -21.06
C MET A 672 -20.36 -22.92 -21.05
N LYS A 673 -20.67 -23.58 -19.92
CA LYS A 673 -20.65 -25.03 -19.82
C LYS A 673 -21.65 -25.66 -20.77
N GLU A 674 -22.85 -25.12 -20.84
CA GLU A 674 -23.89 -25.61 -21.73
C GLU A 674 -23.50 -25.41 -23.20
N PHE A 675 -22.93 -24.27 -23.56
CA PHE A 675 -22.35 -24.03 -24.88
C PHE A 675 -21.30 -25.09 -25.26
N ILE A 676 -20.35 -25.34 -24.37
CA ILE A 676 -19.27 -26.30 -24.59
C ILE A 676 -19.84 -27.70 -24.82
N LEU A 677 -20.79 -28.11 -23.97
CA LEU A 677 -21.33 -29.46 -24.00
C LEU A 677 -22.33 -29.71 -25.12
N THR A 678 -23.04 -28.68 -25.63
CA THR A 678 -24.18 -28.83 -26.56
C THR A 678 -23.92 -28.28 -27.94
N LYS A 679 -23.08 -27.25 -28.10
CA LYS A 679 -22.91 -26.54 -29.37
C LYS A 679 -21.48 -26.58 -29.91
N PHE A 680 -20.47 -26.48 -29.03
CA PHE A 680 -19.09 -26.34 -29.42
C PHE A 680 -18.58 -27.45 -30.34
N TYR A 681 -18.93 -28.70 -30.07
CA TYR A 681 -18.53 -29.86 -30.89
C TYR A 681 -19.16 -29.88 -32.27
N ASP A 682 -20.37 -29.34 -32.42
CA ASP A 682 -21.11 -29.31 -33.66
C ASP A 682 -20.76 -28.13 -34.58
N LEU A 683 -19.95 -27.18 -34.09
CA LEU A 683 -19.50 -26.02 -34.90
C LEU A 683 -18.55 -26.47 -36.01
N PRO A 684 -18.57 -25.89 -37.23
CA PRO A 684 -17.55 -26.08 -38.27
C PRO A 684 -16.16 -25.72 -37.75
N GLU A 685 -15.11 -26.32 -38.32
CA GLU A 685 -13.70 -26.08 -37.88
C GLU A 685 -13.25 -24.65 -38.11
N ASP A 686 -13.80 -23.98 -39.11
CA ASP A 686 -13.54 -22.57 -39.47
C ASP A 686 -14.50 -21.59 -38.80
N ALA A 687 -15.40 -22.06 -37.90
CA ALA A 687 -16.36 -21.20 -37.22
C ALA A 687 -15.69 -20.24 -36.24
N ASP A 688 -16.16 -19.01 -36.23
CA ASP A 688 -15.80 -18.06 -35.16
C ASP A 688 -16.48 -18.44 -33.85
N VAL A 689 -15.70 -18.97 -32.90
CA VAL A 689 -16.20 -19.44 -31.58
C VAL A 689 -16.80 -18.31 -30.77
N MET A 690 -16.25 -17.06 -30.91
CA MET A 690 -16.76 -15.89 -30.22
C MET A 690 -18.16 -15.50 -30.72
N GLU A 691 -18.34 -15.43 -32.06
CA GLU A 691 -19.62 -15.11 -32.68
C GLU A 691 -20.66 -16.21 -32.36
N ALA A 692 -20.24 -17.47 -32.41
CA ALA A 692 -21.10 -18.61 -32.07
C ALA A 692 -21.56 -18.60 -30.61
N PHE A 693 -20.68 -18.24 -29.69
CA PHE A 693 -21.01 -18.08 -28.27
C PHE A 693 -21.97 -16.91 -28.05
N THR A 694 -21.70 -15.75 -28.65
CA THR A 694 -22.57 -14.56 -28.55
C THR A 694 -23.99 -14.87 -29.07
N GLN A 695 -24.11 -15.62 -30.15
CA GLN A 695 -25.39 -16.04 -30.66
C GLN A 695 -26.10 -17.04 -29.71
N PHE A 696 -25.34 -17.97 -29.13
CA PHE A 696 -25.84 -18.90 -28.13
C PHE A 696 -26.34 -18.19 -26.87
N GLU A 697 -25.61 -17.18 -26.38
CA GLU A 697 -26.04 -16.36 -25.24
C GLU A 697 -27.39 -15.68 -25.50
N LYS A 698 -27.58 -15.12 -26.70
CA LYS A 698 -28.87 -14.50 -27.08
C LYS A 698 -30.00 -15.51 -27.09
N GLU A 699 -29.77 -16.72 -27.61
CA GLU A 699 -30.74 -17.82 -27.64
C GLU A 699 -31.10 -18.27 -26.22
N GLN A 700 -30.13 -18.43 -25.35
CA GLN A 700 -30.33 -18.79 -23.94
C GLN A 700 -31.05 -17.70 -23.14
N MET A 701 -30.68 -16.42 -23.33
CA MET A 701 -31.38 -15.32 -22.71
C MET A 701 -32.86 -15.27 -23.10
N GLN A 702 -33.16 -15.49 -24.37
CA GLN A 702 -34.53 -15.57 -24.85
C GLN A 702 -35.27 -16.76 -24.22
N ALA A 703 -34.65 -17.94 -24.17
CA ALA A 703 -35.23 -19.14 -23.58
C ALA A 703 -35.49 -18.98 -22.06
N ASP A 704 -34.58 -18.34 -21.34
CA ASP A 704 -34.78 -18.02 -19.92
C ASP A 704 -35.98 -17.09 -19.70
N MET A 705 -36.12 -16.05 -20.55
CA MET A 705 -37.28 -15.13 -20.49
C MET A 705 -38.60 -15.83 -20.87
N GLU A 706 -38.60 -16.69 -21.87
CA GLU A 706 -39.78 -17.49 -22.27
C GLU A 706 -40.19 -18.46 -21.15
N THR A 707 -39.22 -19.13 -20.52
CA THR A 707 -39.46 -20.05 -19.41
C THR A 707 -40.06 -19.32 -18.21
N PHE A 708 -39.48 -18.18 -17.83
CA PHE A 708 -39.98 -17.35 -16.72
C PHE A 708 -41.41 -16.85 -17.01
N ALA A 709 -41.66 -16.37 -18.24
CA ALA A 709 -42.98 -15.90 -18.65
C ALA A 709 -44.02 -17.00 -18.55
N TYR A 710 -43.68 -18.24 -19.02
CA TYR A 710 -44.54 -19.41 -18.94
C TYR A 710 -44.83 -19.80 -17.47
N GLU A 711 -43.84 -19.90 -16.64
CA GLU A 711 -43.99 -20.24 -15.21
C GLU A 711 -44.87 -19.24 -14.47
N GLN A 712 -44.72 -17.96 -14.78
CA GLN A 712 -45.51 -16.89 -14.14
C GLN A 712 -46.87 -16.67 -14.80
N GLN A 713 -47.19 -17.38 -15.87
CA GLN A 713 -48.43 -17.26 -16.65
C GLN A 713 -48.66 -15.85 -17.20
N ILE A 714 -47.61 -15.22 -17.71
CA ILE A 714 -47.61 -13.89 -18.33
C ILE A 714 -47.10 -13.99 -19.77
N ASP A 715 -47.42 -13.00 -20.60
CA ASP A 715 -46.94 -12.94 -21.97
C ASP A 715 -45.45 -12.62 -22.01
N TYR A 716 -44.70 -13.36 -22.86
CA TYR A 716 -43.27 -13.12 -23.09
C TYR A 716 -42.98 -11.65 -23.42
N ASN A 717 -43.82 -11.01 -24.24
CA ASN A 717 -43.59 -9.61 -24.62
C ASN A 717 -43.57 -8.65 -23.42
N VAL A 718 -44.28 -8.97 -22.34
CA VAL A 718 -44.26 -8.15 -21.11
C VAL A 718 -42.88 -8.23 -20.46
N ILE A 719 -42.27 -9.40 -20.41
CA ILE A 719 -40.92 -9.57 -19.83
C ILE A 719 -39.88 -8.95 -20.73
N SER A 720 -39.95 -9.18 -22.05
CA SER A 720 -39.02 -8.60 -23.04
C SER A 720 -39.03 -7.07 -23.03
N ASP A 721 -40.23 -6.46 -22.95
CA ASP A 721 -40.36 -5.00 -22.84
C ASP A 721 -39.75 -4.46 -21.55
N LEU A 722 -40.03 -5.09 -20.40
CA LEU A 722 -39.49 -4.70 -19.11
C LEU A 722 -37.97 -4.86 -19.05
N PHE A 723 -37.44 -5.94 -19.64
CA PHE A 723 -36.02 -6.16 -19.79
C PHE A 723 -35.36 -5.05 -20.63
N SER A 724 -36.00 -4.68 -21.76
CA SER A 724 -35.53 -3.60 -22.62
C SER A 724 -35.51 -2.26 -21.90
N VAL A 725 -36.50 -1.95 -21.04
CA VAL A 725 -36.52 -0.77 -20.19
C VAL A 725 -35.36 -0.83 -19.19
N TYR A 726 -35.11 -1.98 -18.59
CA TYR A 726 -34.03 -2.15 -17.63
C TYR A 726 -32.66 -1.94 -18.28
N VAL A 727 -32.42 -2.48 -19.44
CA VAL A 727 -31.17 -2.30 -20.22
C VAL A 727 -30.91 -0.81 -20.50
N PHE A 728 -31.98 -0.06 -20.82
CA PHE A 728 -31.85 1.38 -21.15
C PHE A 728 -31.71 2.29 -19.93
N SER A 729 -32.40 1.98 -18.81
CA SER A 729 -32.50 2.88 -17.64
C SER A 729 -31.73 2.43 -16.40
N GLY A 730 -31.17 1.19 -16.42
CA GLY A 730 -30.51 0.56 -15.26
C GLY A 730 -31.45 0.14 -14.12
N SER A 731 -32.76 0.45 -14.21
CA SER A 731 -33.75 0.09 -13.19
C SER A 731 -35.16 0.04 -13.75
N ILE A 732 -36.07 -0.71 -13.08
CA ILE A 732 -37.51 -0.68 -13.35
C ILE A 732 -38.27 -0.39 -12.05
N SER A 733 -39.24 0.50 -12.14
CA SER A 733 -40.10 0.84 -11.00
C SER A 733 -41.25 -0.17 -10.84
N ASP A 734 -41.74 -0.32 -9.62
CA ASP A 734 -42.91 -1.16 -9.33
C ASP A 734 -44.16 -0.71 -10.09
N ASP A 735 -44.29 0.59 -10.38
CA ASP A 735 -45.44 1.15 -11.11
C ASP A 735 -45.39 0.81 -12.61
N GLU A 736 -44.21 0.77 -13.21
CA GLU A 736 -44.04 0.34 -14.60
C GLU A 736 -44.46 -1.14 -14.77
N ILE A 737 -43.98 -2.00 -13.85
CA ILE A 737 -44.32 -3.42 -13.85
C ILE A 737 -45.84 -3.56 -13.67
N ARG A 738 -46.45 -2.89 -12.71
CA ARG A 738 -47.90 -2.95 -12.46
C ARG A 738 -48.72 -2.45 -13.65
N THR A 739 -48.24 -1.41 -14.34
CA THR A 739 -48.90 -0.90 -15.54
C THR A 739 -48.92 -1.93 -16.65
N LYS A 740 -47.80 -2.63 -16.91
CA LYS A 740 -47.73 -3.72 -17.89
C LYS A 740 -48.57 -4.93 -17.48
N LEU A 741 -48.76 -5.17 -16.18
CA LEU A 741 -49.58 -6.28 -15.65
C LEU A 741 -51.05 -5.92 -15.45
N ALA A 742 -51.51 -4.71 -15.74
CA ALA A 742 -52.88 -4.26 -15.47
C ALA A 742 -53.98 -5.13 -16.17
N GLY A 743 -53.63 -5.70 -17.32
CA GLY A 743 -54.52 -6.56 -18.08
C GLY A 743 -54.83 -7.94 -17.44
N TYR A 744 -53.99 -8.40 -16.48
CA TYR A 744 -54.07 -9.75 -15.91
C TYR A 744 -55.06 -9.90 -14.73
N LYS A 745 -55.70 -8.82 -14.28
CA LYS A 745 -56.72 -8.80 -13.20
C LYS A 745 -56.30 -9.56 -11.93
N LEU A 746 -55.04 -9.41 -11.49
CA LEU A 746 -54.47 -10.10 -10.36
C LEU A 746 -54.92 -9.47 -9.04
N GLY A 747 -55.18 -10.26 -8.01
CA GLY A 747 -55.43 -9.75 -6.66
C GLY A 747 -54.14 -9.14 -6.05
N LEU A 748 -54.29 -8.20 -5.11
CA LEU A 748 -53.21 -7.35 -4.58
C LEU A 748 -51.97 -8.14 -4.10
N LEU A 749 -52.17 -9.27 -3.38
CA LEU A 749 -51.09 -10.14 -2.90
C LEU A 749 -50.33 -10.86 -4.02
N LYS A 750 -51.06 -11.31 -5.07
CA LYS A 750 -50.42 -11.92 -6.24
C LYS A 750 -49.68 -10.89 -7.06
N MET A 751 -50.23 -9.70 -7.22
CA MET A 751 -49.59 -8.57 -7.91
C MET A 751 -48.26 -8.22 -7.26
N THR A 752 -48.23 -8.02 -5.93
CA THR A 752 -46.99 -7.66 -5.21
C THR A 752 -45.93 -8.76 -5.31
N LYS A 753 -46.31 -10.04 -5.20
CA LYS A 753 -45.35 -11.14 -5.35
C LYS A 753 -44.79 -11.22 -6.77
N LEU A 754 -45.63 -11.06 -7.78
CA LEU A 754 -45.24 -11.11 -9.17
C LEU A 754 -44.35 -9.91 -9.55
N THR A 755 -44.69 -8.70 -9.07
CA THR A 755 -43.85 -7.49 -9.24
C THR A 755 -42.43 -7.71 -8.71
N LYS A 756 -42.32 -8.27 -7.51
CA LYS A 756 -41.00 -8.58 -6.91
C LYS A 756 -40.28 -9.66 -7.73
N ALA A 757 -40.96 -10.73 -8.15
CA ALA A 757 -40.34 -11.79 -8.93
C ALA A 757 -39.81 -11.29 -10.29
N ILE A 758 -40.60 -10.46 -11.00
CA ILE A 758 -40.18 -9.85 -12.27
C ILE A 758 -38.96 -8.95 -12.07
N LYS A 759 -38.99 -8.11 -11.04
CA LYS A 759 -37.87 -7.19 -10.75
C LYS A 759 -36.58 -7.95 -10.51
N THR A 760 -36.60 -8.99 -9.69
CA THR A 760 -35.46 -9.86 -9.41
C THR A 760 -35.01 -10.58 -10.69
N PHE A 761 -35.92 -11.20 -11.42
CA PHE A 761 -35.60 -11.93 -12.64
C PHE A 761 -34.95 -11.05 -13.71
N VAL A 762 -35.49 -9.85 -13.96
CA VAL A 762 -34.96 -8.92 -14.95
C VAL A 762 -33.58 -8.45 -14.55
N HIS A 763 -33.36 -8.13 -13.26
CA HIS A 763 -32.05 -7.78 -12.73
C HIS A 763 -31.05 -8.92 -12.92
N ASP A 764 -31.36 -10.13 -12.46
CA ASP A 764 -30.47 -11.28 -12.51
C ASP A 764 -30.15 -11.68 -13.96
N THR A 765 -31.15 -11.62 -14.85
CA THR A 765 -30.98 -11.88 -16.30
C THR A 765 -30.06 -10.83 -16.92
N TYR A 766 -30.23 -9.56 -16.61
CA TYR A 766 -29.31 -8.51 -17.08
C TYR A 766 -27.87 -8.74 -16.58
N GLN A 767 -27.68 -9.03 -15.30
CA GLN A 767 -26.34 -9.30 -14.76
C GLN A 767 -25.69 -10.55 -15.40
N LYS A 768 -26.49 -11.58 -15.70
CA LYS A 768 -26.01 -12.82 -16.33
C LYS A 768 -25.55 -12.61 -17.77
N TYR A 769 -26.24 -11.76 -18.54
CA TYR A 769 -26.02 -11.62 -19.99
C TYR A 769 -25.47 -10.25 -20.44
N LYS A 770 -25.18 -9.33 -19.52
CA LYS A 770 -24.56 -8.05 -19.89
C LYS A 770 -23.22 -8.25 -20.60
N ALA A 771 -22.91 -7.40 -21.58
CA ALA A 771 -21.64 -7.41 -22.27
C ALA A 771 -20.48 -7.04 -21.33
N GLU A 772 -19.27 -7.52 -21.61
CA GLU A 772 -18.07 -7.04 -20.92
C GLU A 772 -17.82 -5.59 -21.35
N GLY A 773 -17.92 -4.66 -20.42
CA GLY A 773 -17.65 -3.24 -20.66
C GLY A 773 -18.85 -2.29 -20.59
N GLU A 774 -20.07 -2.78 -20.33
CA GLU A 774 -21.26 -1.95 -20.01
C GLU A 774 -21.48 -1.80 -18.50
#